data_a33d9a3fc5538e78fa37ad208fe81696
#
_entry.id   a33d9a3fc5538e78fa37ad208fe81696
#
_cell.length_a   1.000
_cell.length_b   1.000
_cell.length_c   1.000
_cell.angle_alpha   90.00
_cell.angle_beta   90.00
_cell.angle_gamma   90.00
#
_symmetry.space_group_name_H-M   'P 1'
#
loop_
_entity.id
_entity.type
_entity.pdbx_description
1 polymer ?
#
loop_
_entity_poly.entity_id
_entity_poly.type
_entity_poly.pdbx_seq_one_letter_code
_entity_poly.pdbx_strand_id
1 'polypeptide(L)'
;MEEPRIRVLKSLRGKICEGKNVGCGSGSNRLRDVGTFCTISLDQEEVFRTKVYEKSLSPFYGEDFYFEIPRPFQCLSFHVYAKSVFQREQPVGKVSIRKDDLCKYSGKEHWFGLQPVDPNSEVQGKVHLEMKLNELITDNGPVSPRLQVRIIECQGLPLISGQNCDSFATVTLIGPARSDQRKTKVKKKTSDPHFEETFYFEVSRSSSYAKKSHFQVEDEDIEKLEIKVELWNNGNLAQDVFLGETRVSLKILRNDVVHKAWYLLQPRGNGTKPKPDDLGSLRLNVTYTEDNVLPSSCYIPLRNLLLKSPDVQPISASAAHILGDVCRDRSEASLPVVRLLLHHNRLLPFLTAIAALELDNTQEANTIFRGNSLATRCIDDMMKMVGRSYLTVTLKPVLDEICESNKTCEIDPVKLKEGDNVEVNKENLQVYVQKVFSSITQSSATCPPLMCDVFRALRRLASDRFPGDPHVQYSAVSSFVFLRFFAVAVLSPHTFQLRPHHPDPDVSRTLTLISKTIQTLGSWSSLSKSKLSSFKESYMYDFFKLFLEDQCIEKVKKFLDDISSNVSKGTCGVEDSVVLKEGEVHKRAQGKKRLGKKNFKKRWLRVTNRELSYHKHKGKDALCVIPVKNILGVEKLDENAFNRKNMFQVFQLYERPLYVQAGNCVEASEWIEVLSQVSRCNPGRLSTFHPSAYVTGMWLCCKETTENLPGCRPCTTSTLANIQPEIDCDRETERIFSIFSASLPRLQKMEDACASMSVYLGQQKEQEEYSAFIIQDPKETFRTIKEIREVLEELKAQHADTEALTDQPGTIENPIVGKTS
;
A
#
# COMPACT_ATOMS: atom_id res chain seq x y z
N MET A 1 -9.13 -20.17 24.75
CA MET A 1 -8.73 -20.26 23.34
C MET A 1 -9.47 -19.13 22.65
N GLU A 2 -8.74 -18.09 22.20
CA GLU A 2 -9.35 -17.05 21.37
C GLU A 2 -9.77 -17.68 20.05
N GLU A 3 -11.01 -17.42 19.64
CA GLU A 3 -11.50 -17.84 18.34
C GLU A 3 -10.60 -17.28 17.23
N PRO A 4 -10.29 -18.07 16.21
CA PRO A 4 -9.46 -17.63 15.10
C PRO A 4 -10.15 -16.48 14.35
N ARG A 5 -9.55 -15.28 14.40
CA ARG A 5 -10.10 -14.10 13.74
C ARG A 5 -9.55 -13.98 12.31
N ILE A 6 -10.43 -13.62 11.37
CA ILE A 6 -10.02 -13.17 10.04
C ILE A 6 -9.16 -11.92 10.19
N ARG A 7 -8.03 -11.89 9.47
CA ARG A 7 -7.22 -10.67 9.30
C ARG A 7 -7.62 -10.01 7.98
N VAL A 8 -8.06 -8.77 8.05
CA VAL A 8 -8.37 -7.96 6.87
C VAL A 8 -7.19 -7.07 6.55
N LEU A 9 -6.52 -7.32 5.43
CA LEU A 9 -5.36 -6.57 4.96
C LEU A 9 -5.77 -5.74 3.74
N LYS A 10 -5.46 -4.45 3.77
CA LYS A 10 -5.92 -3.47 2.78
C LYS A 10 -4.74 -2.79 2.12
N SER A 11 -4.80 -2.66 0.81
CA SER A 11 -3.80 -1.90 0.04
C SER A 11 -4.46 -1.00 -1.00
N LEU A 12 -3.78 0.09 -1.31
CA LEU A 12 -4.19 1.04 -2.34
C LEU A 12 -3.02 1.29 -3.28
N ARG A 13 -3.27 1.15 -4.57
CA ARG A 13 -2.31 1.48 -5.62
C ARG A 13 -2.98 2.24 -6.73
N GLY A 14 -2.23 3.00 -7.48
CA GLY A 14 -2.75 3.68 -8.64
C GLY A 14 -1.86 4.80 -9.11
N LYS A 15 -2.46 5.72 -9.86
CA LYS A 15 -1.78 6.86 -10.46
C LYS A 15 -2.68 8.09 -10.40
N ILE A 16 -2.11 9.20 -9.98
CA ILE A 16 -2.70 10.52 -10.17
C ILE A 16 -2.21 11.00 -11.54
N CYS A 17 -3.11 10.97 -12.54
CA CYS A 17 -2.73 11.19 -13.94
C CYS A 17 -2.62 12.66 -14.28
N GLU A 18 -3.75 13.34 -14.47
CA GLU A 18 -3.78 14.75 -14.87
C GLU A 18 -5.03 15.45 -14.41
N GLY A 19 -4.96 16.78 -14.32
CA GLY A 19 -6.11 17.67 -14.17
C GLY A 19 -6.53 18.28 -15.48
N LYS A 20 -7.80 18.69 -15.57
CA LYS A 20 -8.35 19.43 -16.71
C LYS A 20 -9.20 20.59 -16.20
N ASN A 21 -8.95 21.79 -16.71
CA ASN A 21 -9.64 23.02 -16.33
C ASN A 21 -9.63 23.25 -14.80
N VAL A 22 -8.56 22.91 -14.13
CA VAL A 22 -8.44 23.03 -12.68
C VAL A 22 -8.49 24.50 -12.26
N GLY A 23 -9.48 24.84 -11.42
CA GLY A 23 -9.63 26.19 -10.89
C GLY A 23 -10.26 27.22 -11.84
N CYS A 24 -10.99 26.80 -12.87
CA CYS A 24 -11.70 27.70 -13.82
C CYS A 24 -12.94 28.38 -13.24
N GLY A 25 -13.33 28.16 -11.99
CA GLY A 25 -14.46 28.80 -11.32
C GLY A 25 -14.31 30.33 -11.15
N SER A 26 -15.39 30.99 -10.94
CA SER A 26 -15.52 32.48 -10.89
C SER A 26 -14.47 33.14 -9.96
N GLY A 27 -13.52 33.85 -10.53
CA GLY A 27 -12.43 34.55 -9.85
C GLY A 27 -11.02 34.09 -10.28
N SER A 28 -10.90 33.26 -11.28
CA SER A 28 -9.76 32.42 -11.61
C SER A 28 -8.57 33.09 -12.33
N ASN A 29 -8.58 34.42 -12.56
CA ASN A 29 -7.37 35.06 -13.13
C ASN A 29 -6.11 34.95 -12.24
N ARG A 30 -6.27 34.54 -10.97
CA ARG A 30 -5.17 34.35 -10.01
C ARG A 30 -4.55 32.96 -10.04
N LEU A 31 -5.23 31.94 -10.56
CA LEU A 31 -4.74 30.55 -10.54
C LEU A 31 -3.81 30.23 -11.73
N ARG A 32 -3.80 31.05 -12.78
CA ARG A 32 -2.89 30.87 -13.93
C ARG A 32 -1.41 31.04 -13.58
N ASP A 33 -1.11 31.74 -12.49
CA ASP A 33 0.26 32.04 -12.05
C ASP A 33 0.72 31.21 -10.85
N VAL A 34 -0.06 30.17 -10.45
CA VAL A 34 0.18 29.40 -9.22
C VAL A 34 0.38 27.93 -9.54
N GLY A 35 1.36 27.31 -8.89
CA GLY A 35 1.56 25.87 -8.97
C GLY A 35 0.45 25.11 -8.23
N THR A 36 0.17 23.90 -8.67
CA THR A 36 -0.77 22.98 -8.04
C THR A 36 -0.11 21.67 -7.64
N PHE A 37 -0.62 21.05 -6.60
CA PHE A 37 -0.25 19.69 -6.21
C PHE A 37 -1.51 18.95 -5.74
N CYS A 38 -1.42 17.63 -5.74
CA CYS A 38 -2.49 16.74 -5.34
C CYS A 38 -2.12 15.96 -4.10
N THR A 39 -3.09 15.71 -3.22
CA THR A 39 -2.91 14.88 -2.03
C THR A 39 -3.90 13.74 -2.02
N ILE A 40 -3.54 12.64 -1.35
CA ILE A 40 -4.45 11.53 -1.04
C ILE A 40 -4.69 11.54 0.46
N SER A 41 -5.95 11.46 0.85
CA SER A 41 -6.37 11.40 2.25
C SER A 41 -7.26 10.19 2.51
N LEU A 42 -7.04 9.54 3.66
CA LEU A 42 -7.91 8.50 4.21
C LEU A 42 -8.67 9.12 5.39
N ASP A 43 -9.99 9.29 5.27
CA ASP A 43 -10.80 9.94 6.30
C ASP A 43 -10.17 11.24 6.82
N GLN A 44 -9.83 12.16 5.92
CA GLN A 44 -9.20 13.46 6.18
C GLN A 44 -7.72 13.41 6.62
N GLU A 45 -7.14 12.25 6.83
CA GLU A 45 -5.70 12.13 7.10
C GLU A 45 -4.91 12.07 5.79
N GLU A 46 -4.07 13.06 5.53
CA GLU A 46 -3.19 13.08 4.36
C GLU A 46 -2.12 12.01 4.47
N VAL A 47 -2.10 11.08 3.51
CA VAL A 47 -1.16 9.95 3.46
C VAL A 47 -0.19 10.00 2.29
N PHE A 48 -0.47 10.81 1.28
CA PHE A 48 0.38 10.97 0.11
C PHE A 48 0.27 12.39 -0.43
N ARG A 49 1.37 12.92 -1.00
CA ARG A 49 1.41 14.24 -1.61
C ARG A 49 2.31 14.22 -2.84
N THR A 50 1.82 14.75 -3.96
CA THR A 50 2.65 14.96 -5.16
C THR A 50 3.62 16.13 -4.96
N LYS A 51 4.60 16.26 -5.84
CA LYS A 51 5.34 17.52 -5.98
C LYS A 51 4.42 18.63 -6.54
N VAL A 52 4.87 19.87 -6.41
CA VAL A 52 4.16 21.03 -6.99
C VAL A 52 4.47 21.11 -8.48
N TYR A 53 3.44 21.15 -9.32
CA TYR A 53 3.52 21.36 -10.75
C TYR A 53 3.16 22.79 -11.09
N GLU A 54 4.04 23.49 -11.83
CA GLU A 54 3.92 24.90 -12.09
C GLU A 54 2.90 25.23 -13.20
N LYS A 55 2.15 26.30 -12.96
CA LYS A 55 1.49 27.19 -13.95
C LYS A 55 0.71 26.51 -15.08
N SER A 56 -0.23 25.61 -14.78
CA SER A 56 -1.12 25.06 -15.79
C SER A 56 -2.53 24.85 -15.26
N LEU A 57 -3.54 25.16 -16.07
CA LEU A 57 -4.92 24.75 -15.80
C LEU A 57 -5.18 23.26 -16.08
N SER A 58 -4.24 22.61 -16.77
CA SER A 58 -4.28 21.19 -17.07
C SER A 58 -2.97 20.54 -16.64
N PRO A 59 -2.67 20.47 -15.32
CA PRO A 59 -1.41 19.91 -14.83
C PRO A 59 -1.36 18.41 -15.08
N PHE A 60 -0.21 17.94 -15.58
CA PHE A 60 0.08 16.52 -15.71
C PHE A 60 0.89 16.05 -14.52
N TYR A 61 0.24 15.42 -13.55
CA TYR A 61 0.89 14.94 -12.35
C TYR A 61 1.70 13.68 -12.60
N GLY A 62 1.11 12.67 -13.22
CA GLY A 62 1.79 11.46 -13.64
C GLY A 62 2.43 10.68 -12.50
N GLU A 63 1.98 10.82 -11.26
CA GLU A 63 2.59 10.19 -10.10
C GLU A 63 1.87 8.91 -9.68
N ASP A 64 2.65 7.84 -9.56
CA ASP A 64 2.21 6.56 -9.05
C ASP A 64 2.26 6.55 -7.52
N PHE A 65 1.34 5.83 -6.92
CA PHE A 65 1.31 5.60 -5.48
C PHE A 65 0.99 4.14 -5.18
N TYR A 66 1.59 3.65 -4.10
CA TYR A 66 1.30 2.37 -3.48
C TYR A 66 1.52 2.47 -1.99
N PHE A 67 0.55 2.06 -1.20
CA PHE A 67 0.71 1.92 0.25
C PHE A 67 -0.27 0.91 0.84
N GLU A 68 0.17 0.29 1.93
CA GLU A 68 -0.68 -0.52 2.80
C GLU A 68 -1.48 0.39 3.71
N ILE A 69 -2.77 0.06 3.89
CA ILE A 69 -3.66 0.83 4.76
C ILE A 69 -3.68 0.16 6.14
N PRO A 70 -3.08 0.78 7.17
CA PRO A 70 -2.88 0.14 8.47
C PRO A 70 -4.07 0.23 9.41
N ARG A 71 -5.15 0.89 9.00
CA ARG A 71 -6.35 1.08 9.79
C ARG A 71 -7.62 1.05 8.94
N PRO A 72 -8.79 0.80 9.54
CA PRO A 72 -10.06 0.97 8.84
C PRO A 72 -10.26 2.42 8.36
N PHE A 73 -10.90 2.58 7.21
CA PHE A 73 -11.26 3.88 6.63
C PHE A 73 -12.63 3.79 5.94
N GLN A 74 -13.28 4.93 5.75
CA GLN A 74 -14.60 5.01 5.11
C GLN A 74 -14.55 5.70 3.76
N CYS A 75 -13.69 6.72 3.63
CA CYS A 75 -13.61 7.56 2.45
C CYS A 75 -12.16 7.80 2.02
N LEU A 76 -11.93 7.64 0.73
CA LEU A 76 -10.70 8.02 0.05
C LEU A 76 -10.92 9.36 -0.65
N SER A 77 -10.07 10.34 -0.38
CA SER A 77 -10.20 11.66 -0.99
C SER A 77 -8.90 12.09 -1.68
N PHE A 78 -9.07 12.69 -2.85
CA PHE A 78 -8.00 13.34 -3.60
C PHE A 78 -8.27 14.84 -3.58
N HIS A 79 -7.35 15.62 -3.03
CA HIS A 79 -7.46 17.07 -2.96
C HIS A 79 -6.48 17.72 -3.91
N VAL A 80 -6.91 18.74 -4.60
CA VAL A 80 -6.04 19.61 -5.40
C VAL A 80 -5.87 20.92 -4.64
N TYR A 81 -4.61 21.31 -4.43
CA TYR A 81 -4.24 22.57 -3.77
C TYR A 81 -3.46 23.46 -4.72
N ALA A 82 -3.68 24.75 -4.58
CA ALA A 82 -2.86 25.77 -5.19
C ALA A 82 -1.81 26.28 -4.19
N LYS A 83 -0.56 26.39 -4.64
CA LYS A 83 0.55 26.88 -3.82
C LYS A 83 1.23 28.06 -4.49
N SER A 84 1.14 29.23 -3.85
CA SER A 84 1.92 30.41 -4.19
C SER A 84 3.16 30.53 -3.31
N VAL A 85 4.22 31.13 -3.83
CA VAL A 85 5.48 31.36 -3.12
C VAL A 85 5.27 32.12 -1.81
N PHE A 86 4.25 32.99 -1.75
CA PHE A 86 4.00 33.90 -0.62
C PHE A 86 2.69 33.64 0.14
N GLN A 87 1.90 32.64 -0.25
CA GLN A 87 0.59 32.40 0.36
C GLN A 87 0.49 30.96 0.92
N ARG A 88 -0.42 30.78 1.86
CA ARG A 88 -0.78 29.45 2.37
C ARG A 88 -1.39 28.60 1.27
N GLU A 89 -1.20 27.29 1.36
CA GLU A 89 -1.85 26.31 0.49
C GLU A 89 -3.36 26.51 0.51
N GLN A 90 -3.97 26.66 -0.66
CA GLN A 90 -5.42 26.89 -0.80
C GLN A 90 -6.07 25.71 -1.50
N PRO A 91 -7.13 25.12 -0.94
CA PRO A 91 -7.83 24.03 -1.59
C PRO A 91 -8.56 24.57 -2.85
N VAL A 92 -8.40 23.87 -3.97
CA VAL A 92 -9.08 24.12 -5.23
C VAL A 92 -10.33 23.28 -5.34
N GLY A 93 -10.23 22.01 -5.01
CA GLY A 93 -11.31 21.06 -5.08
C GLY A 93 -10.88 19.66 -4.62
N LYS A 94 -11.85 18.77 -4.52
CA LYS A 94 -11.63 17.39 -4.11
C LYS A 94 -12.42 16.38 -4.94
N VAL A 95 -11.94 15.15 -4.95
CA VAL A 95 -12.66 13.96 -5.37
C VAL A 95 -12.75 13.04 -4.16
N SER A 96 -13.96 12.66 -3.77
CA SER A 96 -14.19 11.74 -2.66
C SER A 96 -14.86 10.47 -3.16
N ILE A 97 -14.28 9.32 -2.81
CA ILE A 97 -14.77 8.00 -3.18
C ILE A 97 -14.99 7.21 -1.89
N ARG A 98 -16.21 6.72 -1.68
CA ARG A 98 -16.48 5.84 -0.54
C ARG A 98 -15.80 4.49 -0.74
N LYS A 99 -15.35 3.87 0.34
CA LYS A 99 -14.72 2.54 0.32
C LYS A 99 -15.52 1.52 -0.49
N ASP A 100 -16.84 1.49 -0.29
CA ASP A 100 -17.73 0.52 -0.96
C ASP A 100 -17.84 0.74 -2.48
N ASP A 101 -17.52 1.94 -2.95
CA ASP A 101 -17.54 2.30 -4.36
C ASP A 101 -16.19 2.12 -5.07
N LEU A 102 -15.11 1.88 -4.32
CA LEU A 102 -13.76 1.78 -4.89
C LEU A 102 -13.60 0.64 -5.89
N CYS A 103 -14.29 -0.47 -5.68
CA CYS A 103 -14.25 -1.63 -6.58
C CYS A 103 -14.78 -1.30 -8.00
N LYS A 104 -15.67 -0.31 -8.13
CA LYS A 104 -16.25 0.12 -9.43
C LYS A 104 -15.20 0.75 -10.34
N TYR A 105 -14.11 1.29 -9.78
CA TYR A 105 -13.07 2.03 -10.50
C TYR A 105 -11.77 1.25 -10.65
N SER A 106 -11.72 0.03 -10.14
CA SER A 106 -10.50 -0.76 -10.06
C SER A 106 -9.89 -1.06 -11.43
N GLY A 107 -8.61 -0.77 -11.57
CA GLY A 107 -7.79 -1.14 -12.74
C GLY A 107 -7.99 -0.31 -14.00
N LYS A 108 -8.81 0.73 -13.97
CA LYS A 108 -9.06 1.62 -15.12
C LYS A 108 -8.89 3.09 -14.74
N GLU A 109 -8.52 3.88 -15.74
CA GLU A 109 -8.49 5.34 -15.59
C GLU A 109 -9.89 5.92 -15.73
N HIS A 110 -10.25 6.81 -14.81
CA HIS A 110 -11.53 7.50 -14.80
C HIS A 110 -11.33 9.01 -14.59
N TRP A 111 -12.18 9.80 -15.22
CA TRP A 111 -12.30 11.22 -14.95
C TRP A 111 -13.32 11.48 -13.86
N PHE A 112 -12.91 12.26 -12.85
CA PHE A 112 -13.77 12.66 -11.73
C PHE A 112 -13.90 14.19 -11.71
N GLY A 113 -15.11 14.69 -11.62
CA GLY A 113 -15.36 16.12 -11.41
C GLY A 113 -14.92 16.56 -10.03
N LEU A 114 -14.17 17.66 -9.95
CA LEU A 114 -13.79 18.26 -8.68
C LEU A 114 -14.99 18.88 -7.99
N GLN A 115 -15.15 18.57 -6.71
CA GLN A 115 -16.19 19.12 -5.84
C GLN A 115 -15.59 20.18 -4.92
N PRO A 116 -16.40 21.16 -4.47
CA PRO A 116 -15.94 22.12 -3.46
C PRO A 116 -15.50 21.42 -2.17
N VAL A 117 -14.49 21.96 -1.53
CA VAL A 117 -14.06 21.49 -0.22
C VAL A 117 -14.93 22.15 0.85
N ASP A 118 -15.88 21.40 1.38
CA ASP A 118 -16.73 21.80 2.49
C ASP A 118 -16.36 20.99 3.73
N PRO A 119 -15.85 21.63 4.79
CA PRO A 119 -15.50 20.95 6.03
C PRO A 119 -16.66 20.16 6.65
N ASN A 120 -17.90 20.58 6.42
CA ASN A 120 -19.10 19.93 6.95
C ASN A 120 -19.52 18.67 6.17
N SER A 121 -19.01 18.46 4.98
CA SER A 121 -19.28 17.26 4.16
C SER A 121 -18.34 16.10 4.45
N GLU A 122 -17.31 16.30 5.24
CA GLU A 122 -16.29 15.30 5.57
C GLU A 122 -16.51 14.79 6.99
N VAL A 123 -17.38 13.80 7.11
CA VAL A 123 -17.70 13.16 8.38
C VAL A 123 -17.04 11.78 8.45
N GLN A 124 -16.44 11.49 9.58
CA GLN A 124 -15.84 10.19 9.88
C GLN A 124 -16.20 9.73 11.29
N GLY A 125 -16.02 8.45 11.53
CA GLY A 125 -16.24 7.85 12.82
C GLY A 125 -17.57 7.13 12.94
N LYS A 126 -17.74 6.48 14.06
CA LYS A 126 -18.91 5.66 14.40
C LYS A 126 -19.27 5.81 15.87
N VAL A 127 -20.52 5.56 16.20
CA VAL A 127 -21.08 5.66 17.55
C VAL A 127 -21.73 4.35 17.96
N HIS A 128 -21.46 3.92 19.18
CA HIS A 128 -22.04 2.74 19.80
C HIS A 128 -23.23 3.14 20.64
N LEU A 129 -24.40 2.65 20.25
CA LEU A 129 -25.67 2.95 20.88
C LEU A 129 -26.32 1.70 21.46
N GLU A 130 -26.97 1.87 22.58
CA GLU A 130 -27.86 0.87 23.17
C GLU A 130 -29.24 1.50 23.38
N MET A 131 -30.27 0.88 22.84
CA MET A 131 -31.64 1.38 22.92
C MET A 131 -32.57 0.27 23.41
N LYS A 132 -33.51 0.63 24.27
CA LYS A 132 -34.55 -0.26 24.78
C LYS A 132 -35.86 0.49 24.91
N LEU A 133 -36.92 -0.10 24.41
CA LEU A 133 -38.30 0.38 24.63
C LEU A 133 -38.91 -0.42 25.77
N ASN A 134 -39.21 0.25 26.89
CA ASN A 134 -39.80 -0.33 28.07
C ASN A 134 -41.29 0.10 28.19
N GLU A 135 -42.17 -0.85 28.48
CA GLU A 135 -43.52 -0.56 28.86
C GLU A 135 -43.60 -0.41 30.39
N LEU A 136 -43.93 0.78 30.85
CA LEU A 136 -44.17 1.05 32.27
C LEU A 136 -45.64 0.86 32.58
N ILE A 137 -45.96 -0.12 33.41
CA ILE A 137 -47.32 -0.28 33.99
C ILE A 137 -47.40 0.64 35.19
N THR A 138 -48.21 1.66 35.12
CA THR A 138 -48.48 2.54 36.21
C THR A 138 -49.63 1.95 37.07
N ASP A 139 -49.56 2.07 38.42
CA ASP A 139 -50.54 1.51 39.37
C ASP A 139 -52.00 1.96 39.15
N ASN A 140 -52.25 2.93 38.27
CA ASN A 140 -53.55 3.52 38.04
C ASN A 140 -53.93 3.81 36.61
N GLY A 141 -53.31 3.15 35.59
CA GLY A 141 -53.74 3.56 34.26
C GLY A 141 -52.91 3.03 33.10
N PRO A 142 -53.02 3.72 31.95
CA PRO A 142 -52.53 3.22 30.69
C PRO A 142 -51.00 3.03 30.71
N VAL A 143 -50.58 1.98 30.03
CA VAL A 143 -49.17 1.68 29.75
C VAL A 143 -48.54 2.86 29.01
N SER A 144 -47.49 3.48 29.57
CA SER A 144 -46.73 4.53 28.91
C SER A 144 -45.40 3.96 28.43
N PRO A 145 -45.17 3.83 27.13
CA PRO A 145 -43.91 3.35 26.65
C PRO A 145 -42.80 4.38 26.88
N ARG A 146 -41.69 3.92 27.45
CA ARG A 146 -40.49 4.72 27.73
C ARG A 146 -39.32 4.23 26.93
N LEU A 147 -38.68 5.14 26.18
CA LEU A 147 -37.48 4.84 25.41
C LEU A 147 -36.24 5.15 26.25
N GLN A 148 -35.40 4.16 26.42
CA GLN A 148 -34.06 4.29 27.00
C GLN A 148 -33.05 4.35 25.86
N VAL A 149 -32.19 5.38 25.82
CA VAL A 149 -31.10 5.52 24.89
C VAL A 149 -29.82 5.72 25.67
N ARG A 150 -28.87 4.82 25.50
CA ARG A 150 -27.53 4.91 26.09
C ARG A 150 -26.52 5.17 24.99
N ILE A 151 -25.76 6.24 25.15
CA ILE A 151 -24.57 6.51 24.32
C ILE A 151 -23.38 5.90 25.06
N ILE A 152 -22.81 4.84 24.49
CA ILE A 152 -21.71 4.11 25.12
C ILE A 152 -20.40 4.82 24.79
N GLU A 153 -20.05 4.88 23.53
CA GLU A 153 -18.75 5.38 23.06
C GLU A 153 -18.81 5.81 21.59
N CYS A 154 -17.81 6.55 21.16
CA CYS A 154 -17.52 6.78 19.74
C CYS A 154 -16.11 6.30 19.41
N GLN A 155 -15.87 6.03 18.14
CA GLN A 155 -14.56 5.65 17.63
C GLN A 155 -14.23 6.37 16.31
N GLY A 156 -12.98 6.82 16.20
CA GLY A 156 -12.47 7.39 14.95
C GLY A 156 -12.98 8.79 14.63
N LEU A 157 -13.30 9.63 15.64
CA LEU A 157 -13.67 11.03 15.42
C LEU A 157 -12.49 11.81 14.80
N PRO A 158 -12.77 12.85 13.98
CA PRO A 158 -11.74 13.60 13.27
C PRO A 158 -10.86 14.42 14.22
N LEU A 159 -9.68 14.79 13.73
CA LEU A 159 -8.85 15.83 14.38
C LEU A 159 -9.37 17.21 13.96
N ILE A 160 -9.53 18.11 14.92
CA ILE A 160 -9.85 19.51 14.67
C ILE A 160 -8.58 20.34 14.82
N SER A 161 -8.17 21.00 13.74
CA SER A 161 -6.91 21.77 13.69
C SER A 161 -5.68 20.96 14.15
N GLY A 162 -5.64 19.66 13.82
CA GLY A 162 -4.54 18.76 14.18
C GLY A 162 -4.55 18.27 15.64
N GLN A 163 -5.61 18.55 16.40
CA GLN A 163 -5.77 18.14 17.78
C GLN A 163 -7.00 17.23 17.97
N ASN A 164 -6.92 16.34 18.95
CA ASN A 164 -8.06 15.52 19.33
C ASN A 164 -9.25 16.38 19.81
N CYS A 165 -10.46 15.92 19.50
CA CYS A 165 -11.70 16.61 19.84
C CYS A 165 -11.96 16.68 21.34
N ASP A 166 -12.61 17.77 21.76
CA ASP A 166 -13.36 17.87 23.01
C ASP A 166 -14.83 17.60 22.70
N SER A 167 -15.22 16.32 22.60
CA SER A 167 -16.50 15.91 22.01
C SER A 167 -17.62 15.76 23.04
N PHE A 168 -18.82 16.07 22.60
CA PHE A 168 -20.07 15.72 23.27
C PHE A 168 -21.11 15.27 22.24
N ALA A 169 -22.12 14.55 22.70
CA ALA A 169 -23.22 14.10 21.84
C ALA A 169 -24.54 14.76 22.28
N THR A 170 -25.39 15.02 21.30
CA THR A 170 -26.79 15.34 21.52
C THR A 170 -27.68 14.20 21.05
N VAL A 171 -28.68 13.85 21.83
CA VAL A 171 -29.68 12.83 21.51
C VAL A 171 -31.02 13.50 21.43
N THR A 172 -31.67 13.37 20.28
CA THR A 172 -32.95 14.00 20.04
C THR A 172 -33.98 12.96 19.61
N LEU A 173 -35.10 12.90 20.30
CA LEU A 173 -36.27 12.16 19.84
C LEU A 173 -37.11 13.08 18.95
N ILE A 174 -37.19 12.70 17.67
CA ILE A 174 -37.88 13.46 16.62
C ILE A 174 -39.16 12.74 16.23
N GLY A 175 -40.22 13.49 16.14
CA GLY A 175 -41.50 13.03 15.61
C GLY A 175 -42.24 14.18 14.88
N PRO A 176 -43.43 13.93 14.28
CA PRO A 176 -44.16 14.92 13.50
C PRO A 176 -44.46 16.24 14.24
N ALA A 177 -44.59 16.19 15.56
CA ALA A 177 -44.92 17.34 16.40
C ALA A 177 -44.01 17.52 17.62
N ARG A 178 -42.81 16.88 17.59
CA ARG A 178 -41.91 16.90 18.76
C ARG A 178 -40.44 16.85 18.38
N SER A 179 -39.63 17.47 19.24
CA SER A 179 -38.17 17.42 19.17
C SER A 179 -37.60 17.57 20.59
N ASP A 180 -37.41 16.47 21.24
CA ASP A 180 -36.90 16.42 22.65
C ASP A 180 -35.41 16.12 22.62
N GLN A 181 -34.57 17.05 23.05
CA GLN A 181 -33.11 16.92 23.02
C GLN A 181 -32.49 16.74 24.41
N ARG A 182 -31.51 15.91 24.50
CA ARG A 182 -30.62 15.70 25.65
C ARG A 182 -29.16 15.85 25.19
N LYS A 183 -28.26 16.16 26.12
CA LYS A 183 -26.82 16.38 25.84
C LYS A 183 -25.95 15.62 26.84
N THR A 184 -24.88 14.98 26.36
CA THR A 184 -23.86 14.35 27.19
C THR A 184 -22.88 15.37 27.78
N LYS A 185 -22.10 14.94 28.75
CA LYS A 185 -20.93 15.68 29.23
C LYS A 185 -19.85 15.70 28.13
N VAL A 186 -19.00 16.74 28.15
CA VAL A 186 -17.87 16.88 27.22
C VAL A 186 -16.75 15.92 27.64
N LYS A 187 -16.26 15.11 26.71
CA LYS A 187 -15.07 14.28 26.86
C LYS A 187 -13.91 14.95 26.14
N LYS A 188 -12.86 15.27 26.88
CA LYS A 188 -11.74 16.11 26.40
C LYS A 188 -10.64 15.29 25.75
N LYS A 189 -10.08 15.82 24.67
CA LYS A 189 -8.84 15.39 24.00
C LYS A 189 -8.78 13.91 23.62
N THR A 190 -9.86 13.40 23.04
CA THR A 190 -9.92 12.02 22.56
C THR A 190 -10.69 11.91 21.26
N SER A 191 -10.21 11.05 20.36
CA SER A 191 -10.95 10.66 19.13
C SER A 191 -11.92 9.52 19.40
N ASP A 192 -11.78 8.85 20.55
CA ASP A 192 -12.56 7.67 20.94
C ASP A 192 -13.19 7.90 22.34
N PRO A 193 -14.13 8.85 22.46
CA PRO A 193 -14.73 9.19 23.74
C PRO A 193 -15.64 8.10 24.26
N HIS A 194 -15.51 7.75 25.54
CA HIS A 194 -16.42 6.89 26.29
C HIS A 194 -17.37 7.75 27.11
N PHE A 195 -18.63 7.78 26.70
CA PHE A 195 -19.66 8.59 27.36
C PHE A 195 -20.31 7.83 28.49
N GLU A 196 -20.83 6.62 28.26
CA GLU A 196 -21.55 5.79 29.19
C GLU A 196 -22.73 6.52 29.84
N GLU A 197 -23.45 7.35 29.08
CA GLU A 197 -24.57 8.13 29.55
C GLU A 197 -25.90 7.63 28.98
N THR A 198 -26.91 7.51 29.86
CA THR A 198 -28.24 7.01 29.53
C THR A 198 -29.25 8.12 29.62
N PHE A 199 -30.11 8.20 28.61
CA PHE A 199 -31.21 9.17 28.52
C PHE A 199 -32.52 8.44 28.38
N TYR A 200 -33.59 9.03 28.96
CA TYR A 200 -34.94 8.48 28.94
C TYR A 200 -35.89 9.46 28.26
N PHE A 201 -36.72 8.94 27.36
CA PHE A 201 -37.75 9.71 26.63
C PHE A 201 -39.10 9.02 26.84
N GLU A 202 -40.13 9.85 27.09
CA GLU A 202 -41.52 9.38 27.06
C GLU A 202 -41.97 9.34 25.60
N VAL A 203 -42.43 8.18 25.15
CA VAL A 203 -42.86 7.98 23.74
C VAL A 203 -44.24 8.51 23.46
N SER A 204 -45.17 8.32 24.40
CA SER A 204 -46.51 8.88 24.30
C SER A 204 -46.62 10.20 25.08
N ARG A 205 -47.04 11.29 24.45
CA ARG A 205 -47.44 12.46 25.17
C ARG A 205 -48.86 12.25 25.71
N SER A 206 -49.03 12.07 27.01
CA SER A 206 -50.31 12.26 27.62
C SER A 206 -50.70 13.74 27.51
N SER A 207 -51.58 14.06 26.56
CA SER A 207 -52.09 15.40 26.47
C SER A 207 -53.00 15.68 27.67
N SER A 208 -52.47 16.40 28.66
CA SER A 208 -53.28 16.95 29.76
C SER A 208 -54.36 17.95 29.30
N TYR A 209 -54.51 18.14 28.01
CA TYR A 209 -55.50 19.05 27.40
C TYR A 209 -56.68 18.35 26.72
N ALA A 210 -56.72 17.01 26.67
CA ALA A 210 -57.82 16.30 26.00
C ALA A 210 -59.01 16.04 26.94
N LYS A 211 -59.51 17.08 27.64
CA LYS A 211 -60.76 16.97 28.39
C LYS A 211 -62.02 17.45 27.64
N LYS A 212 -61.92 17.74 26.35
CA LYS A 212 -63.11 18.13 25.54
C LYS A 212 -62.88 17.93 24.04
N SER A 213 -62.89 16.69 23.56
CA SER A 213 -63.43 16.35 22.26
C SER A 213 -63.37 14.87 21.99
N HIS A 214 -64.42 14.29 21.43
CA HIS A 214 -64.50 12.88 21.00
C HIS A 214 -63.67 12.61 19.74
N PHE A 215 -62.47 13.13 19.64
CA PHE A 215 -61.50 12.68 18.64
C PHE A 215 -60.50 11.77 19.36
N GLN A 216 -60.48 10.53 18.97
CA GLN A 216 -59.36 9.64 19.25
C GLN A 216 -58.08 10.37 18.88
N VAL A 217 -57.29 10.74 19.91
CA VAL A 217 -55.92 11.12 19.67
C VAL A 217 -55.27 9.85 19.16
N GLU A 218 -54.97 9.77 17.88
CA GLU A 218 -54.11 8.72 17.33
C GLU A 218 -52.86 8.68 18.18
N ASP A 219 -52.58 7.55 18.81
CA ASP A 219 -51.28 7.29 19.41
C ASP A 219 -50.23 7.70 18.40
N GLU A 220 -49.33 8.62 18.79
CA GLU A 220 -48.24 9.02 17.89
C GLU A 220 -47.61 7.70 17.42
N ASP A 221 -47.76 7.40 16.13
CA ASP A 221 -47.39 6.16 15.54
C ASP A 221 -45.90 5.98 15.80
N ILE A 222 -45.52 5.04 16.65
CA ILE A 222 -44.09 4.75 17.02
C ILE A 222 -43.25 4.59 15.76
N GLU A 223 -43.88 4.17 14.67
CA GLU A 223 -43.26 4.03 13.37
C GLU A 223 -42.79 5.36 12.75
N LYS A 224 -43.28 6.51 13.21
CA LYS A 224 -42.89 7.83 12.73
C LYS A 224 -41.86 8.51 13.62
N LEU A 225 -41.47 7.87 14.70
CA LEU A 225 -40.48 8.41 15.63
C LEU A 225 -39.07 7.94 15.27
N GLU A 226 -38.10 8.86 15.42
CA GLU A 226 -36.69 8.61 15.17
C GLU A 226 -35.82 9.16 16.32
N ILE A 227 -34.74 8.45 16.63
CA ILE A 227 -33.67 8.99 17.45
C ILE A 227 -32.58 9.54 16.52
N LYS A 228 -32.24 10.81 16.72
CA LYS A 228 -31.10 11.46 16.08
C LYS A 228 -30.01 11.66 17.10
N VAL A 229 -28.81 11.15 16.82
CA VAL A 229 -27.60 11.36 17.62
C VAL A 229 -26.64 12.21 16.82
N GLU A 230 -26.25 13.36 17.33
CA GLU A 230 -25.29 14.27 16.70
C GLU A 230 -24.05 14.38 17.59
N LEU A 231 -22.87 14.28 16.98
CA LEU A 231 -21.58 14.49 17.62
C LEU A 231 -21.06 15.89 17.31
N TRP A 232 -20.50 16.53 18.33
CA TRP A 232 -20.02 17.91 18.29
C TRP A 232 -18.67 18.02 18.96
N ASN A 233 -17.82 18.92 18.45
CA ASN A 233 -16.63 19.38 19.16
C ASN A 233 -16.96 20.69 19.90
N ASN A 234 -16.68 20.72 21.19
CA ASN A 234 -16.92 21.90 22.01
C ASN A 234 -15.95 23.03 21.65
N GLY A 235 -16.46 24.14 21.21
CA GLY A 235 -15.67 25.31 20.81
C GLY A 235 -15.12 26.16 21.98
N ASN A 236 -15.44 25.85 23.24
CA ASN A 236 -15.11 26.63 24.43
C ASN A 236 -15.55 28.11 24.36
N LEU A 237 -14.78 28.96 23.68
CA LEU A 237 -15.09 30.38 23.43
C LEU A 237 -15.50 30.64 21.98
N ALA A 238 -15.45 29.63 21.13
CA ALA A 238 -15.87 29.67 19.74
C ALA A 238 -17.16 28.86 19.55
N GLN A 239 -17.68 28.85 18.34
CA GLN A 239 -18.86 28.06 17.99
C GLN A 239 -18.53 26.56 17.99
N ASP A 240 -19.47 25.72 18.49
CA ASP A 240 -19.34 24.27 18.45
C ASP A 240 -19.29 23.79 16.99
N VAL A 241 -18.43 22.79 16.73
CA VAL A 241 -18.23 22.24 15.37
C VAL A 241 -18.93 20.90 15.24
N PHE A 242 -19.78 20.78 14.23
CA PHE A 242 -20.48 19.54 13.91
C PHE A 242 -19.50 18.47 13.41
N LEU A 243 -19.60 17.25 13.98
CA LEU A 243 -18.72 16.14 13.63
C LEU A 243 -19.43 15.02 12.84
N GLY A 244 -20.71 14.88 12.99
CA GLY A 244 -21.51 13.87 12.31
C GLY A 244 -22.79 13.51 13.04
N GLU A 245 -23.72 12.86 12.34
CA GLU A 245 -25.00 12.40 12.91
C GLU A 245 -25.34 10.97 12.48
N THR A 246 -26.19 10.32 13.26
CA THR A 246 -26.89 9.11 12.85
C THR A 246 -28.34 9.19 13.25
N ARG A 247 -29.22 8.58 12.45
CA ARG A 247 -30.67 8.51 12.72
C ARG A 247 -31.11 7.07 12.77
N VAL A 248 -31.89 6.75 13.80
CA VAL A 248 -32.40 5.41 14.05
C VAL A 248 -33.92 5.47 14.19
N SER A 249 -34.63 4.79 13.30
CA SER A 249 -36.09 4.67 13.40
C SER A 249 -36.50 3.75 14.54
N LEU A 250 -37.48 4.13 15.33
CA LEU A 250 -38.02 3.27 16.41
C LEU A 250 -38.68 1.98 15.91
N LYS A 251 -38.97 1.87 14.61
CA LYS A 251 -39.51 0.65 13.99
C LYS A 251 -38.67 -0.59 14.24
N ILE A 252 -37.35 -0.43 14.41
CA ILE A 252 -36.44 -1.54 14.62
C ILE A 252 -36.46 -2.07 16.06
N LEU A 253 -37.03 -1.31 16.98
CA LEU A 253 -37.08 -1.68 18.39
C LEU A 253 -38.26 -2.61 18.64
N ARG A 254 -38.01 -3.69 19.36
CA ARG A 254 -39.04 -4.59 19.90
C ARG A 254 -39.18 -4.32 21.38
N ASN A 255 -40.40 -4.44 21.90
CA ASN A 255 -40.68 -4.26 23.32
C ASN A 255 -39.79 -5.18 24.17
N ASP A 256 -39.17 -4.59 25.18
CA ASP A 256 -38.30 -5.26 26.16
C ASP A 256 -37.04 -5.95 25.59
N VAL A 257 -36.73 -5.78 24.31
CA VAL A 257 -35.49 -6.29 23.70
C VAL A 257 -34.47 -5.15 23.58
N VAL A 258 -33.27 -5.41 24.10
CA VAL A 258 -32.15 -4.46 24.00
C VAL A 258 -31.61 -4.48 22.56
N HIS A 259 -31.61 -3.32 21.92
CA HIS A 259 -30.94 -3.12 20.62
C HIS A 259 -29.61 -2.41 20.88
N LYS A 260 -28.52 -3.11 20.63
CA LYS A 260 -27.15 -2.61 20.84
C LYS A 260 -26.36 -2.76 19.55
N ALA A 261 -25.90 -1.63 18.97
CA ALA A 261 -25.21 -1.64 17.68
C ALA A 261 -24.30 -0.44 17.49
N TRP A 262 -23.31 -0.61 16.61
CA TRP A 262 -22.48 0.47 16.07
C TRP A 262 -23.17 1.10 14.86
N TYR A 263 -23.17 2.44 14.79
CA TYR A 263 -23.70 3.24 13.71
C TYR A 263 -22.63 4.13 13.12
N LEU A 264 -22.57 4.20 11.79
CA LEU A 264 -21.73 5.17 11.08
C LEU A 264 -22.26 6.59 11.28
N LEU A 265 -21.36 7.52 11.55
CA LEU A 265 -21.65 8.93 11.52
C LEU A 265 -21.74 9.43 10.08
N GLN A 266 -22.74 10.24 9.79
CA GLN A 266 -23.02 10.77 8.46
C GLN A 266 -23.07 12.29 8.47
N PRO A 267 -22.85 12.95 7.31
CA PRO A 267 -23.06 14.37 7.18
C PRO A 267 -24.56 14.72 7.34
N ARG A 268 -24.84 15.97 7.66
CA ARG A 268 -26.23 16.47 7.71
C ARG A 268 -26.92 16.30 6.37
N GLY A 269 -28.09 15.67 6.37
CA GLY A 269 -28.98 15.68 5.21
C GLY A 269 -29.54 17.06 5.01
N ASN A 270 -29.61 17.56 3.74
CA ASN A 270 -30.20 18.86 3.32
C ASN A 270 -29.38 20.14 3.54
N GLY A 271 -28.03 20.09 3.33
CA GLY A 271 -27.44 21.27 2.74
C GLY A 271 -27.85 21.33 1.27
N THR A 272 -28.43 22.46 0.83
CA THR A 272 -28.53 22.75 -0.59
C THR A 272 -27.18 22.47 -1.21
N LYS A 273 -27.11 21.42 -2.06
CA LYS A 273 -25.88 21.12 -2.79
C LYS A 273 -25.49 22.39 -3.51
N PRO A 274 -24.35 23.04 -3.20
CA PRO A 274 -23.91 24.16 -4.00
C PRO A 274 -23.91 23.67 -5.45
N LYS A 275 -24.41 24.48 -6.38
CA LYS A 275 -24.23 24.21 -7.80
C LYS A 275 -22.75 23.95 -7.99
N PRO A 276 -22.32 22.83 -8.60
CA PRO A 276 -20.93 22.61 -8.87
C PRO A 276 -20.49 23.80 -9.76
N ASP A 277 -19.76 24.73 -9.15
CA ASP A 277 -18.89 25.60 -9.93
C ASP A 277 -17.99 24.62 -10.69
N ASP A 278 -17.80 24.88 -11.97
CA ASP A 278 -16.93 24.03 -12.79
C ASP A 278 -15.47 24.19 -12.31
N LEU A 279 -15.12 23.44 -11.27
CA LEU A 279 -13.79 23.47 -10.66
C LEU A 279 -12.77 22.67 -11.46
N GLY A 280 -13.22 22.03 -12.54
CA GLY A 280 -12.43 21.15 -13.36
C GLY A 280 -12.59 19.67 -12.98
N SER A 281 -11.71 18.84 -13.52
CA SER A 281 -11.73 17.40 -13.32
C SER A 281 -10.33 16.84 -13.14
N LEU A 282 -10.27 15.66 -12.52
CA LEU A 282 -9.05 14.95 -12.21
C LEU A 282 -9.14 13.52 -12.76
N ARG A 283 -8.15 13.08 -13.54
CA ARG A 283 -8.04 11.71 -14.04
C ARG A 283 -7.20 10.89 -13.09
N LEU A 284 -7.79 9.80 -12.61
CA LEU A 284 -7.21 8.91 -11.62
C LEU A 284 -7.30 7.46 -12.05
N ASN A 285 -6.27 6.70 -11.73
CA ASN A 285 -6.31 5.24 -11.70
C ASN A 285 -6.21 4.81 -10.24
N VAL A 286 -7.22 4.10 -9.74
CA VAL A 286 -7.28 3.68 -8.33
C VAL A 286 -7.64 2.21 -8.27
N THR A 287 -6.80 1.42 -7.61
CA THR A 287 -7.06 0.01 -7.33
C THR A 287 -6.97 -0.23 -5.83
N TYR A 288 -8.10 -0.56 -5.23
CA TYR A 288 -8.21 -0.97 -3.84
C TYR A 288 -8.28 -2.48 -3.75
N THR A 289 -7.46 -3.06 -2.89
CA THR A 289 -7.42 -4.50 -2.64
C THR A 289 -7.65 -4.77 -1.16
N GLU A 290 -8.57 -5.66 -0.88
CA GLU A 290 -8.88 -6.14 0.46
C GLU A 290 -8.70 -7.66 0.50
N ASP A 291 -7.75 -8.12 1.32
CA ASP A 291 -7.45 -9.53 1.49
C ASP A 291 -8.02 -10.00 2.84
N ASN A 292 -9.02 -10.88 2.80
CA ASN A 292 -9.60 -11.52 3.97
C ASN A 292 -8.83 -12.80 4.27
N VAL A 293 -7.85 -12.70 5.16
CA VAL A 293 -6.92 -13.78 5.47
C VAL A 293 -7.45 -14.64 6.62
N LEU A 294 -7.70 -15.90 6.31
CA LEU A 294 -8.11 -16.93 7.27
C LEU A 294 -6.96 -17.34 8.20
N PRO A 295 -7.22 -18.07 9.28
CA PRO A 295 -6.17 -18.67 10.09
C PRO A 295 -5.24 -19.57 9.26
N SER A 296 -3.96 -19.63 9.63
CA SER A 296 -2.90 -20.30 8.86
C SER A 296 -3.18 -21.78 8.58
N SER A 297 -3.88 -22.47 9.50
CA SER A 297 -4.27 -23.87 9.34
C SER A 297 -5.15 -24.13 8.10
N CYS A 298 -5.94 -23.14 7.69
CA CYS A 298 -6.83 -23.25 6.52
C CYS A 298 -6.06 -23.32 5.20
N TYR A 299 -4.86 -22.72 5.16
CA TYR A 299 -4.05 -22.62 3.95
C TYR A 299 -3.07 -23.77 3.73
N ILE A 300 -2.91 -24.65 4.72
CA ILE A 300 -1.92 -25.75 4.65
C ILE A 300 -2.06 -26.60 3.38
N PRO A 301 -3.28 -27.06 2.95
CA PRO A 301 -3.42 -27.88 1.74
C PRO A 301 -2.96 -27.15 0.48
N LEU A 302 -3.42 -25.91 0.26
CA LEU A 302 -3.04 -25.12 -0.94
C LEU A 302 -1.56 -24.75 -0.92
N ARG A 303 -1.05 -24.32 0.22
CA ARG A 303 0.36 -23.99 0.40
C ARG A 303 1.25 -25.19 0.09
N ASN A 304 0.94 -26.38 0.59
CA ASN A 304 1.71 -27.57 0.34
C ASN A 304 1.67 -27.97 -1.15
N LEU A 305 0.53 -27.80 -1.80
CA LEU A 305 0.38 -28.04 -3.25
C LEU A 305 1.28 -27.10 -4.06
N LEU A 306 1.35 -25.83 -3.67
CA LEU A 306 2.22 -24.85 -4.32
C LEU A 306 3.70 -25.09 -4.03
N LEU A 307 4.06 -25.45 -2.79
CA LEU A 307 5.44 -25.70 -2.39
C LEU A 307 6.06 -26.94 -3.01
N LYS A 308 5.26 -27.95 -3.38
CA LYS A 308 5.76 -29.11 -4.11
C LYS A 308 5.95 -28.84 -5.61
N SER A 309 5.51 -27.69 -6.14
CA SER A 309 5.60 -27.36 -7.57
C SER A 309 6.98 -27.57 -8.18
N PRO A 310 8.11 -27.17 -7.53
CA PRO A 310 9.44 -27.42 -8.08
C PRO A 310 9.78 -28.91 -8.29
N ASP A 311 9.15 -29.80 -7.53
CA ASP A 311 9.41 -31.25 -7.57
C ASP A 311 8.49 -31.99 -8.54
N VAL A 312 7.45 -31.34 -9.06
CA VAL A 312 6.50 -31.97 -9.99
C VAL A 312 7.13 -32.10 -11.37
N GLN A 313 7.03 -33.30 -11.94
CA GLN A 313 7.53 -33.59 -13.27
C GLN A 313 6.41 -34.09 -14.18
N PRO A 314 6.22 -33.46 -15.36
CA PRO A 314 6.86 -32.21 -15.83
C PRO A 314 6.39 -30.98 -15.04
N ILE A 315 7.19 -29.91 -15.03
CA ILE A 315 6.89 -28.67 -14.29
C ILE A 315 5.57 -28.02 -14.77
N SER A 316 5.18 -28.22 -16.02
CA SER A 316 3.90 -27.72 -16.57
C SER A 316 2.67 -28.34 -15.87
N ALA A 317 2.82 -29.49 -15.21
CA ALA A 317 1.78 -30.12 -14.40
C ALA A 317 1.77 -29.64 -12.95
N SER A 318 2.64 -28.73 -12.56
CA SER A 318 2.68 -28.17 -11.20
C SER A 318 1.59 -27.13 -10.98
N ALA A 319 1.13 -26.99 -9.75
CA ALA A 319 0.08 -26.03 -9.38
C ALA A 319 0.47 -24.59 -9.71
N ALA A 320 1.72 -24.20 -9.44
CA ALA A 320 2.21 -22.86 -9.71
C ALA A 320 2.26 -22.56 -11.23
N HIS A 321 2.68 -23.49 -12.04
CA HIS A 321 2.69 -23.32 -13.49
C HIS A 321 1.26 -23.28 -14.08
N ILE A 322 0.35 -24.14 -13.59
CA ILE A 322 -1.06 -24.14 -13.99
C ILE A 322 -1.69 -22.78 -13.66
N LEU A 323 -1.39 -22.20 -12.51
CA LEU A 323 -1.85 -20.85 -12.14
C LEU A 323 -1.42 -19.81 -13.20
N GLY A 324 -0.19 -19.86 -13.64
CA GLY A 324 0.35 -18.98 -14.69
C GLY A 324 -0.33 -19.15 -16.05
N ASP A 325 -0.80 -20.35 -16.37
CA ASP A 325 -1.52 -20.63 -17.61
C ASP A 325 -3.00 -20.21 -17.57
N VAL A 326 -3.66 -20.36 -16.43
CA VAL A 326 -5.10 -20.08 -16.30
C VAL A 326 -5.40 -18.65 -15.86
N CYS A 327 -4.46 -17.93 -15.28
CA CYS A 327 -4.66 -16.55 -14.82
C CYS A 327 -4.88 -15.58 -16.00
N ARG A 328 -5.64 -14.52 -15.74
CA ARG A 328 -5.87 -13.44 -16.72
C ARG A 328 -4.60 -12.63 -16.99
N ASP A 329 -3.86 -12.31 -15.93
CA ASP A 329 -2.63 -11.53 -15.97
C ASP A 329 -1.53 -12.24 -15.18
N ARG A 330 -0.49 -12.67 -15.89
CA ARG A 330 0.66 -13.34 -15.28
C ARG A 330 1.42 -12.49 -14.29
N SER A 331 1.37 -11.17 -14.41
CA SER A 331 2.01 -10.24 -13.46
C SER A 331 1.33 -10.27 -12.09
N GLU A 332 0.03 -10.50 -12.04
CA GLU A 332 -0.71 -10.66 -10.77
C GLU A 332 -0.43 -12.00 -10.09
N ALA A 333 -0.27 -13.05 -10.88
CA ALA A 333 -0.02 -14.40 -10.37
C ALA A 333 1.44 -14.63 -9.96
N SER A 334 2.40 -14.05 -10.66
CA SER A 334 3.83 -14.31 -10.43
C SER A 334 4.30 -13.81 -9.07
N LEU A 335 3.90 -12.64 -8.65
CA LEU A 335 4.37 -12.04 -7.40
C LEU A 335 4.02 -12.85 -6.14
N PRO A 336 2.76 -13.29 -5.92
CA PRO A 336 2.42 -14.16 -4.78
C PRO A 336 3.16 -15.50 -4.81
N VAL A 337 3.31 -16.11 -5.97
CA VAL A 337 4.06 -17.37 -6.13
C VAL A 337 5.53 -17.19 -5.77
N VAL A 338 6.16 -16.14 -6.28
CA VAL A 338 7.57 -15.82 -5.97
C VAL A 338 7.76 -15.58 -4.48
N ARG A 339 6.90 -14.80 -3.86
CA ARG A 339 6.96 -14.52 -2.41
C ARG A 339 6.83 -15.79 -1.58
N LEU A 340 5.83 -16.63 -1.89
CA LEU A 340 5.60 -17.87 -1.16
C LEU A 340 6.80 -18.84 -1.28
N LEU A 341 7.28 -19.05 -2.49
CA LEU A 341 8.42 -19.94 -2.74
C LEU A 341 9.73 -19.39 -2.17
N LEU A 342 9.94 -18.07 -2.22
CA LEU A 342 11.10 -17.42 -1.62
C LEU A 342 11.16 -17.62 -0.11
N HIS A 343 10.03 -17.43 0.56
CA HIS A 343 9.95 -17.61 2.02
C HIS A 343 10.33 -19.03 2.48
N HIS A 344 9.95 -20.02 1.69
CA HIS A 344 10.22 -21.43 1.99
C HIS A 344 11.50 -21.97 1.33
N ASN A 345 12.36 -21.12 0.78
CA ASN A 345 13.61 -21.51 0.09
C ASN A 345 13.39 -22.49 -1.08
N ARG A 346 12.25 -22.37 -1.78
CA ARG A 346 11.88 -23.24 -2.91
C ARG A 346 11.92 -22.51 -4.26
N LEU A 347 12.31 -21.23 -4.27
CA LEU A 347 12.22 -20.39 -5.46
C LEU A 347 13.24 -20.78 -6.54
N LEU A 348 14.49 -20.99 -6.17
CA LEU A 348 15.57 -21.33 -7.14
C LEU A 348 15.27 -22.60 -7.95
N PRO A 349 14.88 -23.74 -7.36
CA PRO A 349 14.48 -24.91 -8.12
C PRO A 349 13.30 -24.66 -9.06
N PHE A 350 12.31 -23.89 -8.63
CA PHE A 350 11.16 -23.55 -9.44
C PHE A 350 11.54 -22.66 -10.64
N LEU A 351 12.29 -21.59 -10.43
CA LEU A 351 12.75 -20.70 -11.49
C LEU A 351 13.62 -21.45 -12.52
N THR A 352 14.49 -22.34 -12.05
CA THR A 352 15.31 -23.18 -12.92
C THR A 352 14.45 -24.07 -13.81
N ALA A 353 13.42 -24.70 -13.24
CA ALA A 353 12.56 -25.62 -13.97
C ALA A 353 11.68 -24.90 -15.02
N ILE A 354 11.08 -23.74 -14.67
CA ILE A 354 10.26 -22.99 -15.62
C ILE A 354 11.11 -22.29 -16.70
N ALA A 355 12.31 -21.88 -16.38
CA ALA A 355 13.24 -21.36 -17.36
C ALA A 355 13.69 -22.45 -18.37
N ALA A 356 13.95 -23.66 -17.89
CA ALA A 356 14.26 -24.79 -18.74
C ALA A 356 13.09 -25.12 -19.70
N LEU A 357 11.86 -25.11 -19.20
CA LEU A 357 10.67 -25.32 -20.03
C LEU A 357 10.55 -24.24 -21.13
N GLU A 358 10.76 -22.97 -20.80
CA GLU A 358 10.70 -21.91 -21.81
C GLU A 358 11.79 -22.07 -22.86
N LEU A 359 12.99 -22.43 -22.47
CA LEU A 359 14.09 -22.66 -23.40
C LEU A 359 13.85 -23.84 -24.31
N ASP A 360 13.23 -24.92 -23.82
CA ASP A 360 12.84 -26.08 -24.65
C ASP A 360 11.84 -25.67 -25.75
N ASN A 361 11.01 -24.66 -25.51
CA ASN A 361 10.08 -24.11 -26.48
C ASN A 361 10.63 -22.95 -27.32
N THR A 362 11.86 -22.54 -27.07
CA THR A 362 12.53 -21.46 -27.82
C THR A 362 13.35 -22.06 -28.96
N GLN A 363 13.06 -21.64 -30.20
CA GLN A 363 13.69 -22.19 -31.39
C GLN A 363 14.99 -21.44 -31.77
N GLU A 364 15.04 -20.15 -31.51
CA GLU A 364 16.16 -19.29 -31.89
C GLU A 364 16.85 -18.65 -30.68
N ALA A 365 18.17 -18.73 -30.62
CA ALA A 365 18.98 -18.17 -29.56
C ALA A 365 18.80 -16.64 -29.38
N ASN A 366 18.49 -15.91 -30.45
CA ASN A 366 18.30 -14.47 -30.40
C ASN A 366 16.95 -14.03 -29.81
N THR A 367 16.01 -14.95 -29.59
CA THR A 367 14.70 -14.69 -28.99
C THR A 367 14.59 -15.14 -27.54
N ILE A 368 15.68 -15.57 -26.95
CA ILE A 368 15.75 -16.09 -25.57
C ILE A 368 15.22 -15.06 -24.56
N PHE A 369 14.26 -15.45 -23.73
CA PHE A 369 13.68 -14.66 -22.63
C PHE A 369 13.16 -13.25 -23.03
N ARG A 370 12.75 -13.06 -24.26
CA ARG A 370 12.25 -11.75 -24.74
C ARG A 370 10.77 -11.51 -24.44
N GLY A 371 9.98 -12.55 -24.28
CA GLY A 371 8.55 -12.47 -24.00
C GLY A 371 8.20 -12.21 -22.55
N ASN A 372 6.89 -12.14 -22.29
CA ASN A 372 6.30 -12.00 -20.95
C ASN A 372 5.75 -13.37 -20.47
N SER A 373 6.61 -14.37 -20.45
CA SER A 373 6.30 -15.69 -19.94
C SER A 373 6.23 -15.71 -18.41
N LEU A 374 5.74 -16.80 -17.83
CA LEU A 374 5.76 -16.99 -16.38
C LEU A 374 7.21 -16.94 -15.85
N ALA A 375 8.16 -17.57 -16.56
CA ALA A 375 9.57 -17.57 -16.17
C ALA A 375 10.15 -16.15 -16.11
N THR A 376 9.95 -15.36 -17.16
CA THR A 376 10.48 -13.99 -17.19
C THR A 376 9.86 -13.10 -16.15
N ARG A 377 8.55 -13.24 -15.88
CA ARG A 377 7.85 -12.48 -14.83
C ARG A 377 8.30 -12.88 -13.42
N CYS A 378 8.46 -14.16 -13.16
CA CYS A 378 8.94 -14.63 -11.86
C CYS A 378 10.38 -14.20 -11.57
N ILE A 379 11.27 -14.23 -12.56
CA ILE A 379 12.65 -13.76 -12.42
C ILE A 379 12.70 -12.25 -12.19
N ASP A 380 11.89 -11.49 -12.92
CA ASP A 380 11.71 -10.04 -12.69
C ASP A 380 11.30 -9.73 -11.26
N ASP A 381 10.28 -10.38 -10.76
CA ASP A 381 9.78 -10.17 -9.41
C ASP A 381 10.83 -10.57 -8.36
N MET A 382 11.54 -11.66 -8.57
CA MET A 382 12.66 -12.07 -7.73
C MET A 382 13.73 -10.98 -7.65
N MET A 383 14.18 -10.45 -8.79
CA MET A 383 15.19 -9.40 -8.81
C MET A 383 14.74 -8.12 -8.10
N LYS A 384 13.48 -7.70 -8.29
CA LYS A 384 12.91 -6.54 -7.60
C LYS A 384 12.82 -6.71 -6.10
N MET A 385 12.55 -7.93 -5.63
CA MET A 385 12.45 -8.23 -4.20
C MET A 385 13.81 -8.34 -3.52
N VAL A 386 14.67 -9.21 -4.01
CA VAL A 386 15.96 -9.48 -3.36
C VAL A 386 17.05 -8.48 -3.74
N GLY A 387 16.90 -7.83 -4.90
CA GLY A 387 17.86 -6.87 -5.44
C GLY A 387 17.61 -5.41 -5.09
N ARG A 388 16.63 -5.09 -4.26
CA ARG A 388 16.27 -3.70 -3.94
C ARG A 388 17.41 -2.89 -3.32
N SER A 389 18.07 -3.43 -2.31
CA SER A 389 19.23 -2.79 -1.69
C SER A 389 20.40 -2.70 -2.66
N TYR A 390 20.65 -3.74 -3.45
CA TYR A 390 21.67 -3.78 -4.48
C TYR A 390 21.47 -2.67 -5.52
N LEU A 391 20.24 -2.51 -6.00
CA LEU A 391 19.87 -1.46 -6.94
C LEU A 391 20.08 -0.06 -6.35
N THR A 392 19.69 0.15 -5.11
CA THR A 392 19.83 1.41 -4.40
C THR A 392 21.31 1.80 -4.24
N VAL A 393 22.14 0.89 -3.78
CA VAL A 393 23.59 1.13 -3.63
C VAL A 393 24.24 1.45 -4.97
N THR A 394 23.86 0.72 -6.01
CA THR A 394 24.49 0.82 -7.32
C THR A 394 24.09 2.10 -8.06
N LEU A 395 22.79 2.44 -8.07
CA LEU A 395 22.27 3.49 -8.94
C LEU A 395 21.91 4.80 -8.24
N LYS A 396 21.44 4.75 -6.99
CA LYS A 396 20.89 5.96 -6.34
C LYS A 396 21.88 7.14 -6.29
N PRO A 397 23.15 6.98 -5.92
CA PRO A 397 24.10 8.11 -5.89
C PRO A 397 24.25 8.81 -7.24
N VAL A 398 24.35 8.04 -8.31
CA VAL A 398 24.49 8.57 -9.68
C VAL A 398 23.20 9.20 -10.18
N LEU A 399 22.07 8.57 -9.91
CA LEU A 399 20.76 9.10 -10.30
C LEU A 399 20.42 10.38 -9.56
N ASP A 400 20.76 10.49 -8.28
CA ASP A 400 20.58 11.72 -7.51
C ASP A 400 21.41 12.87 -8.11
N GLU A 401 22.67 12.62 -8.48
CA GLU A 401 23.53 13.60 -9.18
C GLU A 401 22.91 14.07 -10.50
N ILE A 402 22.41 13.14 -11.31
CA ILE A 402 21.79 13.46 -12.61
C ILE A 402 20.50 14.26 -12.43
N CYS A 403 19.65 13.87 -11.49
CA CYS A 403 18.36 14.52 -11.26
C CYS A 403 18.50 15.93 -10.64
N GLU A 404 19.56 16.18 -9.88
CA GLU A 404 19.84 17.46 -9.23
C GLU A 404 20.68 18.40 -10.11
N SER A 405 21.21 17.90 -11.22
CA SER A 405 21.99 18.66 -12.19
C SER A 405 21.07 19.39 -13.17
N ASN A 406 21.46 20.62 -13.51
CA ASN A 406 20.79 21.43 -14.54
C ASN A 406 21.45 21.27 -15.92
N LYS A 407 22.26 20.23 -16.15
CA LYS A 407 22.94 20.02 -17.42
C LYS A 407 21.99 19.52 -18.47
N THR A 408 22.07 20.08 -19.67
CA THR A 408 21.31 19.66 -20.83
C THR A 408 21.99 18.48 -21.52
N CYS A 409 21.21 17.49 -21.95
CA CYS A 409 21.70 16.24 -22.56
C CYS A 409 20.98 15.83 -23.84
N GLU A 410 20.11 16.66 -24.40
CA GLU A 410 19.38 16.34 -25.63
C GLU A 410 20.33 16.27 -26.83
N ILE A 411 20.34 15.13 -27.48
CA ILE A 411 21.18 14.89 -28.70
C ILE A 411 20.37 14.68 -29.96
N ASP A 412 19.04 14.61 -29.88
CA ASP A 412 18.17 14.54 -31.03
C ASP A 412 18.06 15.94 -31.69
N PRO A 413 18.50 16.13 -32.94
CA PRO A 413 18.46 17.44 -33.62
C PRO A 413 17.06 18.05 -33.71
N VAL A 414 16.02 17.20 -33.73
CA VAL A 414 14.61 17.65 -33.86
C VAL A 414 14.07 18.18 -32.50
N LYS A 415 14.65 17.76 -31.38
CA LYS A 415 14.18 18.09 -30.03
C LYS A 415 15.03 19.13 -29.33
N LEU A 416 16.02 19.67 -29.99
CA LEU A 416 16.87 20.73 -29.42
C LEU A 416 16.06 22.00 -29.19
N LYS A 417 16.30 22.62 -28.03
CA LYS A 417 15.72 23.92 -27.67
C LYS A 417 16.60 25.06 -28.21
N GLU A 418 16.00 26.24 -28.35
CA GLU A 418 16.74 27.45 -28.71
C GLU A 418 17.86 27.74 -27.70
N GLY A 419 19.07 27.85 -28.19
CA GLY A 419 20.28 28.04 -27.38
C GLY A 419 21.01 26.77 -26.93
N ASP A 420 20.50 25.58 -27.27
CA ASP A 420 21.18 24.32 -27.00
C ASP A 420 22.38 24.09 -27.94
N ASN A 421 23.47 23.58 -27.39
CA ASN A 421 24.62 23.13 -28.16
C ASN A 421 24.71 21.61 -28.13
N VAL A 422 24.54 20.96 -29.30
CA VAL A 422 24.54 19.48 -29.43
C VAL A 422 25.83 18.85 -28.90
N GLU A 423 27.00 19.45 -29.17
CA GLU A 423 28.28 18.89 -28.74
C GLU A 423 28.44 18.94 -27.22
N VAL A 424 28.02 20.03 -26.56
CA VAL A 424 28.00 20.13 -25.08
C VAL A 424 27.05 19.14 -24.48
N ASN A 425 25.85 18.99 -25.06
CA ASN A 425 24.86 18.01 -24.62
C ASN A 425 25.38 16.57 -24.75
N LYS A 426 26.04 16.28 -25.82
CA LYS A 426 26.68 14.97 -26.11
C LYS A 426 27.78 14.65 -25.08
N GLU A 427 28.62 15.62 -24.75
CA GLU A 427 29.64 15.47 -23.69
C GLU A 427 29.01 15.22 -22.32
N ASN A 428 27.99 15.99 -21.97
CA ASN A 428 27.26 15.82 -20.71
C ASN A 428 26.63 14.42 -20.62
N LEU A 429 25.96 13.98 -21.66
CA LEU A 429 25.33 12.65 -21.72
C LEU A 429 26.39 11.54 -21.66
N GLN A 430 27.53 11.70 -22.35
CA GLN A 430 28.62 10.74 -22.30
C GLN A 430 29.19 10.56 -20.89
N VAL A 431 29.39 11.64 -20.16
CA VAL A 431 29.85 11.60 -18.74
C VAL A 431 28.85 10.85 -17.87
N TYR A 432 27.55 11.12 -17.98
CA TYR A 432 26.52 10.45 -17.21
C TYR A 432 26.41 8.96 -17.54
N VAL A 433 26.44 8.60 -18.82
CA VAL A 433 26.43 7.19 -19.24
C VAL A 433 27.66 6.46 -18.69
N GLN A 434 28.83 7.05 -18.74
CA GLN A 434 30.06 6.44 -18.19
C GLN A 434 29.96 6.22 -16.68
N LYS A 435 29.40 7.17 -15.93
CA LYS A 435 29.19 7.04 -14.49
C LYS A 435 28.21 5.91 -14.15
N VAL A 436 27.08 5.84 -14.84
CA VAL A 436 26.08 4.77 -14.64
C VAL A 436 26.67 3.42 -15.05
N PHE A 437 27.31 3.33 -16.17
CA PHE A 437 27.96 2.12 -16.65
C PHE A 437 29.04 1.61 -15.69
N SER A 438 29.90 2.48 -15.20
CA SER A 438 30.93 2.14 -14.24
C SER A 438 30.35 1.67 -12.91
N SER A 439 29.29 2.34 -12.40
CA SER A 439 28.60 1.90 -11.19
C SER A 439 28.02 0.51 -11.33
N ILE A 440 27.44 0.19 -12.50
CA ILE A 440 26.88 -1.14 -12.77
C ILE A 440 27.98 -2.20 -12.87
N THR A 441 29.00 -1.96 -13.71
CA THR A 441 30.04 -2.96 -13.98
C THR A 441 30.98 -3.23 -12.80
N GLN A 442 31.08 -2.30 -11.85
CA GLN A 442 31.84 -2.45 -10.61
C GLN A 442 31.02 -3.03 -9.46
N SER A 443 29.73 -3.27 -9.64
CA SER A 443 28.81 -3.68 -8.58
C SER A 443 28.73 -5.20 -8.35
N SER A 444 29.54 -6.01 -9.02
CA SER A 444 29.45 -7.48 -8.95
C SER A 444 29.58 -8.05 -7.53
N ALA A 445 30.39 -7.39 -6.70
CA ALA A 445 30.62 -7.83 -5.32
C ALA A 445 29.39 -7.72 -4.42
N THR A 446 28.48 -6.82 -4.70
CA THR A 446 27.27 -6.54 -3.92
C THR A 446 26.01 -7.22 -4.47
N CYS A 447 26.12 -7.93 -5.60
CA CYS A 447 25.01 -8.68 -6.17
C CYS A 447 24.50 -9.75 -5.21
N PRO A 448 23.20 -9.82 -4.89
CA PRO A 448 22.65 -10.79 -3.95
C PRO A 448 22.94 -12.24 -4.35
N PRO A 449 23.24 -13.14 -3.39
CA PRO A 449 23.59 -14.53 -3.67
C PRO A 449 22.50 -15.27 -4.47
N LEU A 450 21.23 -15.08 -4.17
CA LEU A 450 20.13 -15.72 -4.91
C LEU A 450 20.09 -15.28 -6.38
N MET A 451 20.31 -13.99 -6.65
CA MET A 451 20.42 -13.50 -8.03
C MET A 451 21.58 -14.16 -8.76
N CYS A 452 22.75 -14.28 -8.12
CA CYS A 452 23.90 -14.97 -8.67
C CYS A 452 23.60 -16.44 -8.99
N ASP A 453 22.90 -17.13 -8.11
CA ASP A 453 22.50 -18.53 -8.30
C ASP A 453 21.54 -18.70 -9.48
N VAL A 454 20.56 -17.81 -9.59
CA VAL A 454 19.61 -17.80 -10.71
C VAL A 454 20.33 -17.51 -12.03
N PHE A 455 21.21 -16.51 -12.07
CA PHE A 455 21.97 -16.17 -13.29
C PHE A 455 22.90 -17.31 -13.72
N ARG A 456 23.52 -18.00 -12.78
CA ARG A 456 24.33 -19.20 -13.07
C ARG A 456 23.48 -20.31 -13.67
N ALA A 457 22.29 -20.55 -13.13
CA ALA A 457 21.36 -21.55 -13.65
C ALA A 457 20.91 -21.20 -15.08
N LEU A 458 20.53 -19.92 -15.31
CA LEU A 458 20.12 -19.44 -16.64
C LEU A 458 21.25 -19.57 -17.68
N ARG A 459 22.45 -19.20 -17.29
CA ARG A 459 23.64 -19.31 -18.15
C ARG A 459 23.89 -20.77 -18.56
N ARG A 460 23.84 -21.69 -17.63
CA ARG A 460 24.00 -23.13 -17.87
C ARG A 460 22.91 -23.66 -18.80
N LEU A 461 21.64 -23.37 -18.50
CA LEU A 461 20.51 -23.81 -19.30
C LEU A 461 20.59 -23.29 -20.75
N ALA A 462 20.96 -22.03 -20.93
CA ALA A 462 21.10 -21.43 -22.25
C ALA A 462 22.25 -22.04 -23.06
N SER A 463 23.40 -22.32 -22.41
CA SER A 463 24.53 -22.99 -23.04
C SER A 463 24.20 -24.43 -23.44
N ASP A 464 23.45 -25.15 -22.60
CA ASP A 464 23.04 -26.53 -22.90
C ASP A 464 22.00 -26.58 -24.04
N ARG A 465 21.11 -25.58 -24.11
CA ARG A 465 20.10 -25.51 -25.17
C ARG A 465 20.68 -25.12 -26.54
N PHE A 466 21.63 -24.21 -26.57
CA PHE A 466 22.27 -23.69 -27.77
C PHE A 466 23.80 -23.82 -27.74
N PRO A 467 24.32 -25.06 -27.76
CA PRO A 467 25.77 -25.29 -27.57
C PRO A 467 26.64 -24.71 -28.70
N GLY A 468 26.05 -24.46 -29.85
CA GLY A 468 26.76 -23.86 -30.99
C GLY A 468 26.91 -22.34 -30.95
N ASP A 469 26.25 -21.65 -30.00
CA ASP A 469 26.29 -20.19 -29.85
C ASP A 469 27.06 -19.79 -28.59
N PRO A 470 28.30 -19.28 -28.71
CA PRO A 470 29.11 -18.90 -27.56
C PRO A 470 28.59 -17.65 -26.83
N HIS A 471 27.70 -16.87 -27.45
CA HIS A 471 27.16 -15.62 -26.90
C HIS A 471 25.87 -15.81 -26.10
N VAL A 472 25.15 -16.90 -26.29
CA VAL A 472 23.85 -17.13 -25.66
C VAL A 472 23.95 -17.17 -24.11
N GLN A 473 25.05 -17.65 -23.56
CA GLN A 473 25.30 -17.65 -22.12
C GLN A 473 25.31 -16.24 -21.51
N TYR A 474 25.78 -15.26 -22.26
CA TYR A 474 25.77 -13.85 -21.83
C TYR A 474 24.42 -13.20 -22.07
N SER A 475 23.79 -13.48 -23.21
CA SER A 475 22.44 -12.94 -23.54
C SER A 475 21.40 -13.36 -22.51
N ALA A 476 21.46 -14.58 -22.02
CA ALA A 476 20.51 -15.09 -21.03
C ALA A 476 20.56 -14.30 -19.71
N VAL A 477 21.73 -13.88 -19.28
CA VAL A 477 21.91 -13.08 -18.06
C VAL A 477 21.68 -11.60 -18.33
N SER A 478 22.24 -11.08 -19.40
CA SER A 478 22.15 -9.67 -19.79
C SER A 478 20.72 -9.21 -20.03
N SER A 479 19.87 -10.04 -20.62
CA SER A 479 18.46 -9.74 -20.86
C SER A 479 17.68 -9.48 -19.55
N PHE A 480 18.13 -10.05 -18.43
CA PHE A 480 17.53 -9.79 -17.11
C PHE A 480 18.23 -8.63 -16.40
N VAL A 481 19.53 -8.69 -16.21
CA VAL A 481 20.23 -7.70 -15.36
C VAL A 481 20.35 -6.32 -16.02
N PHE A 482 20.63 -6.23 -17.31
CA PHE A 482 20.71 -4.93 -17.99
C PHE A 482 19.35 -4.45 -18.50
N LEU A 483 18.62 -5.29 -19.24
CA LEU A 483 17.37 -4.87 -19.87
C LEU A 483 16.22 -4.71 -18.85
N ARG A 484 16.03 -5.68 -17.97
CA ARG A 484 14.86 -5.75 -17.08
C ARG A 484 15.10 -5.23 -15.66
N PHE A 485 16.34 -5.00 -15.28
CA PHE A 485 16.70 -4.56 -13.94
C PHE A 485 17.31 -3.15 -13.93
N PHE A 486 18.54 -2.98 -14.39
CA PHE A 486 19.22 -1.69 -14.33
C PHE A 486 18.63 -0.64 -15.29
N ALA A 487 18.41 -1.00 -16.55
CA ALA A 487 17.90 -0.03 -17.53
C ALA A 487 16.49 0.48 -17.19
N VAL A 488 15.62 -0.38 -16.71
CA VAL A 488 14.26 0.00 -16.28
C VAL A 488 14.31 0.90 -15.04
N ALA A 489 15.22 0.64 -14.11
CA ALA A 489 15.40 1.46 -12.92
C ALA A 489 15.96 2.86 -13.23
N VAL A 490 16.85 2.96 -14.22
CA VAL A 490 17.33 4.26 -14.74
C VAL A 490 16.20 5.02 -15.42
N LEU A 491 15.39 4.33 -16.22
CA LEU A 491 14.26 4.95 -16.93
C LEU A 491 13.20 5.51 -16.00
N SER A 492 12.89 4.78 -14.93
CA SER A 492 11.81 5.11 -14.00
C SER A 492 12.27 4.95 -12.52
N PRO A 493 13.17 5.80 -12.04
CA PRO A 493 13.74 5.65 -10.70
C PRO A 493 12.69 5.76 -9.59
N HIS A 494 11.63 6.52 -9.78
CA HIS A 494 10.52 6.61 -8.85
C HIS A 494 9.82 5.27 -8.63
N THR A 495 9.55 4.52 -9.70
CA THR A 495 8.90 3.19 -9.63
C THR A 495 9.72 2.18 -8.81
N PHE A 496 11.04 2.31 -8.82
CA PHE A 496 11.97 1.48 -8.05
C PHE A 496 12.36 2.08 -6.69
N GLN A 497 11.66 3.14 -6.27
CA GLN A 497 11.87 3.83 -4.99
C GLN A 497 13.29 4.42 -4.82
N LEU A 498 13.96 4.71 -5.90
CA LEU A 498 15.25 5.41 -5.93
C LEU A 498 15.09 6.93 -5.81
N ARG A 499 13.95 7.45 -6.24
CA ARG A 499 13.57 8.87 -6.11
C ARG A 499 12.15 8.99 -5.57
N PRO A 500 11.83 10.02 -4.78
CA PRO A 500 10.51 10.18 -4.16
C PRO A 500 9.41 10.55 -5.16
N HIS A 501 9.75 11.25 -6.25
CA HIS A 501 8.82 11.72 -7.28
C HIS A 501 9.35 11.47 -8.67
N HIS A 502 8.48 11.49 -9.67
CA HIS A 502 8.90 11.48 -11.08
C HIS A 502 9.78 12.68 -11.38
N PRO A 503 10.85 12.52 -12.15
CA PRO A 503 11.70 13.62 -12.57
C PRO A 503 10.96 14.56 -13.52
N ASP A 504 11.45 15.78 -13.64
CA ASP A 504 10.96 16.77 -14.61
C ASP A 504 11.15 16.26 -16.06
N PRO A 505 10.37 16.74 -17.04
CA PRO A 505 10.42 16.22 -18.42
C PRO A 505 11.82 16.22 -19.03
N ASP A 506 12.63 17.24 -18.79
CA ASP A 506 13.99 17.33 -19.32
C ASP A 506 14.92 16.28 -18.69
N VAL A 507 14.83 16.08 -17.39
CA VAL A 507 15.58 15.04 -16.67
C VAL A 507 15.07 13.65 -17.08
N SER A 508 13.77 13.47 -17.22
CA SER A 508 13.16 12.22 -17.69
C SER A 508 13.68 11.86 -19.08
N ARG A 509 13.81 12.84 -19.97
CA ARG A 509 14.39 12.64 -21.31
C ARG A 509 15.86 12.22 -21.22
N THR A 510 16.65 12.86 -20.38
CA THR A 510 18.04 12.48 -20.11
C THR A 510 18.15 11.04 -19.64
N LEU A 511 17.32 10.64 -18.68
CA LEU A 511 17.27 9.27 -18.16
C LEU A 511 16.85 8.26 -19.24
N THR A 512 15.94 8.64 -20.13
CA THR A 512 15.55 7.81 -21.28
C THR A 512 16.74 7.55 -22.22
N LEU A 513 17.53 8.57 -22.54
CA LEU A 513 18.72 8.43 -23.36
C LEU A 513 19.80 7.57 -22.70
N ILE A 514 20.02 7.74 -21.41
CA ILE A 514 20.95 6.91 -20.62
C ILE A 514 20.46 5.46 -20.60
N SER A 515 19.19 5.21 -20.33
CA SER A 515 18.60 3.87 -20.31
C SER A 515 18.75 3.15 -21.63
N LYS A 516 18.46 3.80 -22.76
CA LYS A 516 18.67 3.24 -24.11
C LYS A 516 20.13 2.86 -24.36
N THR A 517 21.05 3.70 -23.92
CA THR A 517 22.49 3.45 -24.06
C THR A 517 22.94 2.26 -23.21
N ILE A 518 22.49 2.17 -21.97
CA ILE A 518 22.80 1.04 -21.08
C ILE A 518 22.23 -0.28 -21.62
N GLN A 519 21.03 -0.28 -22.16
CA GLN A 519 20.45 -1.45 -22.82
C GLN A 519 21.32 -1.93 -23.99
N THR A 520 21.77 -1.01 -24.82
CA THR A 520 22.62 -1.31 -25.99
C THR A 520 23.98 -1.84 -25.56
N LEU A 521 24.63 -1.21 -24.60
CA LEU A 521 25.90 -1.66 -24.04
C LEU A 521 25.80 -3.07 -23.42
N GLY A 522 24.71 -3.35 -22.70
CA GLY A 522 24.44 -4.68 -22.14
C GLY A 522 24.27 -5.76 -23.21
N SER A 523 23.70 -5.43 -24.38
CA SER A 523 23.47 -6.39 -25.46
C SER A 523 24.67 -6.60 -26.37
N TRP A 524 25.72 -5.79 -26.28
CA TRP A 524 26.90 -5.95 -27.15
C TRP A 524 27.70 -7.23 -26.92
N SER A 525 27.62 -7.82 -25.74
CA SER A 525 28.21 -9.15 -25.53
C SER A 525 27.58 -10.22 -26.41
N SER A 526 26.37 -9.99 -26.91
CA SER A 526 25.57 -10.93 -27.71
C SER A 526 25.33 -10.47 -29.14
N LEU A 527 25.65 -9.21 -29.50
CA LEU A 527 25.42 -8.66 -30.84
C LEU A 527 26.71 -8.64 -31.71
N SER A 528 26.63 -9.24 -32.90
CA SER A 528 27.59 -8.99 -33.95
C SER A 528 27.47 -7.53 -34.44
N LYS A 529 28.61 -6.92 -34.76
CA LYS A 529 28.74 -5.53 -35.26
C LYS A 529 27.77 -5.19 -36.42
N SER A 530 27.19 -6.18 -37.09
CA SER A 530 26.28 -6.04 -38.23
C SER A 530 24.85 -5.64 -37.87
N LYS A 531 24.40 -5.82 -36.64
CA LYS A 531 23.03 -5.48 -36.20
C LYS A 531 22.88 -4.04 -35.69
N LEU A 532 23.97 -3.34 -35.38
CA LEU A 532 23.95 -1.94 -34.96
C LEU A 532 23.48 -0.98 -36.04
N SER A 533 23.54 -1.36 -37.32
CA SER A 533 23.10 -0.54 -38.49
C SER A 533 21.57 -0.45 -38.63
N SER A 534 20.78 -1.20 -37.86
CA SER A 534 19.32 -1.21 -37.96
C SER A 534 18.60 -0.25 -37.01
N PHE A 535 19.31 0.62 -36.27
CA PHE A 535 18.68 1.62 -35.41
C PHE A 535 17.98 2.70 -36.24
N LYS A 536 16.69 2.88 -35.99
CA LYS A 536 15.86 3.90 -36.67
C LYS A 536 16.28 5.35 -36.34
N GLU A 537 17.03 5.55 -35.25
CA GLU A 537 17.46 6.85 -34.76
C GLU A 537 18.97 7.03 -35.00
N SER A 538 19.32 7.74 -36.09
CA SER A 538 20.72 7.93 -36.53
C SER A 538 21.59 8.64 -35.47
N TYR A 539 21.03 9.58 -34.71
CA TYR A 539 21.76 10.31 -33.66
C TYR A 539 22.20 9.40 -32.52
N MET A 540 21.39 8.39 -32.12
CA MET A 540 21.76 7.40 -31.14
C MET A 540 22.88 6.48 -31.61
N TYR A 541 22.86 6.09 -32.87
CA TYR A 541 23.90 5.26 -33.44
C TYR A 541 25.28 5.94 -33.37
N ASP A 542 25.36 7.22 -33.74
CA ASP A 542 26.60 7.99 -33.67
C ASP A 542 27.07 8.17 -32.21
N PHE A 543 26.13 8.32 -31.28
CA PHE A 543 26.44 8.37 -29.86
C PHE A 543 26.96 7.03 -29.32
N PHE A 544 26.37 5.90 -29.73
CA PHE A 544 26.83 4.57 -29.33
C PHE A 544 28.25 4.26 -29.81
N LYS A 545 28.68 4.81 -30.96
CA LYS A 545 30.04 4.62 -31.42
C LYS A 545 31.12 5.11 -30.47
N LEU A 546 30.81 6.07 -29.60
CA LEU A 546 31.72 6.57 -28.57
C LEU A 546 32.07 5.50 -27.54
N PHE A 547 31.24 4.48 -27.37
CA PHE A 547 31.39 3.36 -26.43
C PHE A 547 31.79 2.04 -27.10
N LEU A 548 32.02 2.02 -28.44
CA LEU A 548 32.43 0.84 -29.24
C LEU A 548 33.88 0.41 -28.97
N GLU A 549 34.46 0.80 -27.88
CA GLU A 549 35.80 0.33 -27.51
C GLU A 549 35.71 -1.09 -26.95
N ASP A 550 36.69 -1.92 -27.34
CA ASP A 550 36.79 -3.31 -26.85
C ASP A 550 36.78 -3.42 -25.30
N GLN A 551 37.24 -2.38 -24.62
CA GLN A 551 37.24 -2.29 -23.18
C GLN A 551 35.82 -2.29 -22.57
N CYS A 552 34.82 -1.67 -23.20
CA CYS A 552 33.44 -1.71 -22.71
C CYS A 552 32.83 -3.10 -22.83
N ILE A 553 33.10 -3.80 -23.92
CA ILE A 553 32.65 -5.18 -24.16
C ILE A 553 33.26 -6.11 -23.11
N GLU A 554 34.56 -5.99 -22.86
CA GLU A 554 35.26 -6.80 -21.85
C GLU A 554 34.77 -6.52 -20.45
N LYS A 555 34.48 -5.26 -20.09
CA LYS A 555 33.87 -4.91 -18.79
C LYS A 555 32.50 -5.53 -18.61
N VAL A 556 31.64 -5.52 -19.63
CA VAL A 556 30.30 -6.15 -19.59
C VAL A 556 30.45 -7.66 -19.41
N LYS A 557 31.30 -8.32 -20.20
CA LYS A 557 31.56 -9.76 -20.08
C LYS A 557 32.08 -10.14 -18.71
N LYS A 558 33.06 -9.41 -18.22
CA LYS A 558 33.62 -9.63 -16.88
C LYS A 558 32.55 -9.48 -15.80
N PHE A 559 31.73 -8.43 -15.88
CA PHE A 559 30.63 -8.23 -14.94
C PHE A 559 29.64 -9.40 -14.98
N LEU A 560 29.21 -9.85 -16.17
CA LEU A 560 28.30 -10.99 -16.34
C LEU A 560 28.93 -12.30 -15.83
N ASP A 561 30.21 -12.53 -16.06
CA ASP A 561 30.95 -13.66 -15.50
C ASP A 561 31.00 -13.62 -13.99
N ASP A 562 31.31 -12.46 -13.40
CA ASP A 562 31.42 -12.29 -11.95
C ASP A 562 30.09 -12.52 -11.21
N ILE A 563 28.95 -12.04 -11.74
CA ILE A 563 27.63 -12.22 -11.10
C ILE A 563 27.04 -13.61 -11.31
N SER A 564 27.55 -14.39 -12.26
CA SER A 564 27.08 -15.75 -12.57
C SER A 564 28.10 -16.84 -12.25
N SER A 565 29.20 -16.52 -11.55
CA SER A 565 30.24 -17.49 -11.17
C SER A 565 30.04 -18.09 -9.79
N ASN A 566 30.69 -19.24 -9.57
CA ASN A 566 30.70 -20.00 -8.30
C ASN A 566 31.65 -19.43 -7.25
N VAL A 567 32.32 -18.33 -7.50
CA VAL A 567 33.27 -17.77 -6.54
C VAL A 567 32.48 -17.34 -5.29
N SER A 568 32.68 -18.12 -4.20
CA SER A 568 32.25 -17.66 -2.88
C SER A 568 33.00 -16.36 -2.60
N LYS A 569 32.28 -15.24 -2.76
CA LYS A 569 32.79 -13.92 -2.46
C LYS A 569 33.05 -13.88 -0.97
N GLY A 570 34.32 -13.96 -0.60
CA GLY A 570 34.75 -13.69 0.75
C GLY A 570 34.13 -12.38 1.17
N THR A 571 33.53 -12.35 2.34
CA THR A 571 32.99 -11.17 3.02
C THR A 571 34.14 -10.17 3.26
N CYS A 572 34.57 -9.49 2.22
CA CYS A 572 35.54 -8.40 2.30
C CYS A 572 35.01 -7.23 1.47
N GLY A 573 34.11 -6.51 2.06
CA GLY A 573 33.72 -5.18 1.61
C GLY A 573 33.19 -4.46 2.83
N VAL A 574 33.79 -3.32 3.14
CA VAL A 574 33.14 -2.30 3.96
C VAL A 574 31.80 -2.06 3.27
N GLU A 575 30.73 -2.66 3.79
CA GLU A 575 29.39 -2.39 3.29
C GLU A 575 29.17 -0.88 3.41
N ASP A 576 29.04 -0.21 2.31
CA ASP A 576 28.70 1.22 2.31
C ASP A 576 27.40 1.43 3.09
N SER A 577 27.33 2.52 3.83
CA SER A 577 26.13 2.88 4.57
C SER A 577 25.01 3.24 3.59
N VAL A 578 23.96 2.44 3.55
CA VAL A 578 22.80 2.60 2.68
C VAL A 578 21.66 3.23 3.46
N VAL A 579 21.15 4.36 2.98
CA VAL A 579 19.94 4.97 3.54
C VAL A 579 18.73 4.15 3.13
N LEU A 580 18.05 3.54 4.12
CA LEU A 580 16.85 2.75 3.91
C LEU A 580 15.57 3.60 3.97
N LYS A 581 15.53 4.56 4.90
CA LYS A 581 14.44 5.52 5.01
C LYS A 581 14.93 6.80 5.70
N GLU A 582 14.46 7.93 5.26
CA GLU A 582 14.64 9.22 5.93
C GLU A 582 13.39 10.09 5.80
N GLY A 583 13.17 10.95 6.77
CA GLY A 583 12.02 11.84 6.74
C GLY A 583 11.86 12.67 8.00
N GLU A 584 10.91 13.60 7.92
CA GLU A 584 10.58 14.49 9.03
C GLU A 584 9.64 13.80 10.01
N VAL A 585 9.95 13.88 11.29
CA VAL A 585 9.15 13.31 12.39
C VAL A 585 9.13 14.26 13.59
N HIS A 586 8.22 14.01 14.52
CA HIS A 586 8.21 14.69 15.82
C HIS A 586 8.74 13.74 16.90
N LYS A 587 9.86 14.09 17.50
CA LYS A 587 10.49 13.32 18.58
C LYS A 587 10.21 13.94 19.92
N ARG A 588 9.87 13.13 20.93
CA ARG A 588 9.72 13.58 22.31
C ARG A 588 11.08 13.97 22.91
N ALA A 589 11.15 15.17 23.49
CA ALA A 589 12.34 15.62 24.21
C ALA A 589 12.45 14.88 25.56
N GLN A 590 13.59 14.23 25.79
CA GLN A 590 13.88 13.43 26.99
C GLN A 590 15.07 13.99 27.77
N GLY A 591 15.06 15.32 28.06
CA GLY A 591 16.14 15.98 28.80
C GLY A 591 16.25 15.47 30.25
N LYS A 592 17.50 15.52 30.79
CA LYS A 592 17.84 15.13 32.17
C LYS A 592 17.22 16.03 33.25
N LYS A 593 16.67 17.17 32.90
CA LYS A 593 16.07 18.14 33.85
C LYS A 593 14.62 17.81 34.15
N ARG A 594 14.29 17.59 35.45
CA ARG A 594 12.94 17.33 35.97
C ARG A 594 11.92 18.45 35.70
N LEU A 595 12.35 19.66 35.31
CA LEU A 595 11.52 20.87 35.22
C LEU A 595 11.29 21.42 33.80
N GLY A 596 11.62 20.68 32.73
CA GLY A 596 11.32 21.11 31.36
C GLY A 596 10.00 20.54 30.86
N LYS A 597 9.14 21.34 30.18
CA LYS A 597 8.04 20.85 29.40
C LYS A 597 8.57 19.82 28.41
N LYS A 598 8.18 18.56 28.56
CA LYS A 598 8.57 17.45 27.67
C LYS A 598 7.84 17.58 26.32
N ASN A 599 8.21 18.56 25.53
CA ASN A 599 7.59 18.85 24.25
C ASN A 599 8.13 17.98 23.12
N PHE A 600 7.29 17.70 22.14
CA PHE A 600 7.72 17.10 20.89
C PHE A 600 8.43 18.14 20.03
N LYS A 601 9.58 17.76 19.46
CA LYS A 601 10.37 18.59 18.58
C LYS A 601 10.48 17.96 17.20
N LYS A 602 10.34 18.78 16.18
CA LYS A 602 10.57 18.43 14.79
C LYS A 602 12.02 17.99 14.59
N ARG A 603 12.24 16.86 13.93
CA ARG A 603 13.55 16.27 13.68
C ARG A 603 13.54 15.57 12.32
N TRP A 604 14.71 15.47 11.73
CA TRP A 604 14.96 14.63 10.58
C TRP A 604 15.47 13.27 11.05
N LEU A 605 14.70 12.23 10.82
CA LEU A 605 15.05 10.86 11.19
C LEU A 605 15.65 10.14 9.97
N ARG A 606 16.72 9.38 10.17
CA ARG A 606 17.41 8.66 9.11
C ARG A 606 17.80 7.27 9.58
N VAL A 607 17.43 6.25 8.81
CA VAL A 607 17.77 4.84 9.04
C VAL A 607 18.67 4.37 7.92
N THR A 608 19.78 3.78 8.30
CA THR A 608 20.69 3.06 7.41
C THR A 608 20.76 1.58 7.82
N ASN A 609 21.45 0.77 7.05
CA ASN A 609 21.75 -0.61 7.42
C ASN A 609 22.66 -0.72 8.67
N ARG A 610 23.24 0.39 9.15
CA ARG A 610 24.18 0.44 10.30
C ARG A 610 23.62 1.11 11.52
N GLU A 611 22.83 2.16 11.33
CA GLU A 611 22.42 3.05 12.41
C GLU A 611 21.09 3.76 12.16
N LEU A 612 20.44 4.12 13.25
CA LEU A 612 19.35 5.09 13.31
C LEU A 612 19.92 6.41 13.84
N SER A 613 19.71 7.49 13.13
CA SER A 613 20.14 8.83 13.56
C SER A 613 19.01 9.84 13.45
N TYR A 614 19.05 10.88 14.30
CA TYR A 614 18.17 12.02 14.12
C TYR A 614 18.95 13.33 14.12
N HIS A 615 18.50 14.27 13.31
CA HIS A 615 19.15 15.54 12.99
C HIS A 615 18.19 16.70 13.23
N LYS A 616 18.72 17.90 13.37
CA LYS A 616 17.87 19.10 13.49
C LYS A 616 17.08 19.35 12.19
N HIS A 617 17.76 19.23 11.06
CA HIS A 617 17.22 19.33 9.70
C HIS A 617 17.98 18.39 8.77
N LYS A 618 17.43 18.15 7.57
CA LYS A 618 18.14 17.39 6.52
C LYS A 618 19.50 18.01 6.22
N GLY A 619 20.52 17.17 6.13
CA GLY A 619 21.90 17.61 5.81
C GLY A 619 22.67 18.25 6.96
N LYS A 620 22.14 18.28 8.19
CA LYS A 620 22.86 18.70 9.39
C LYS A 620 23.44 17.51 10.15
N ASP A 621 24.45 17.78 10.98
CA ASP A 621 25.08 16.76 11.82
C ASP A 621 24.06 16.04 12.70
N ALA A 622 24.34 14.77 12.99
CA ALA A 622 23.49 13.95 13.84
C ALA A 622 23.50 14.48 15.29
N LEU A 623 22.32 14.66 15.85
CA LEU A 623 22.15 14.97 17.28
C LEU A 623 22.28 13.72 18.15
N CYS A 624 21.99 12.56 17.57
CA CYS A 624 22.13 11.26 18.20
C CYS A 624 22.27 10.19 17.12
N VAL A 625 23.08 9.19 17.41
CA VAL A 625 23.29 8.01 16.56
C VAL A 625 23.08 6.76 17.42
N ILE A 626 22.23 5.87 16.95
CA ILE A 626 21.91 4.59 17.60
C ILE A 626 22.33 3.48 16.65
N PRO A 627 23.38 2.72 16.96
CA PRO A 627 23.78 1.57 16.16
C PRO A 627 22.63 0.56 16.06
N VAL A 628 22.43 -0.07 14.89
CA VAL A 628 21.39 -1.07 14.68
C VAL A 628 21.44 -2.19 15.72
N LYS A 629 22.65 -2.63 16.10
CA LYS A 629 22.86 -3.64 17.15
C LYS A 629 22.30 -3.27 18.53
N ASN A 630 22.01 -1.99 18.77
CA ASN A 630 21.44 -1.49 20.02
C ASN A 630 19.93 -1.33 19.95
N ILE A 631 19.29 -1.56 18.81
CA ILE A 631 17.84 -1.52 18.64
C ILE A 631 17.25 -2.87 19.04
N LEU A 632 16.55 -2.92 20.16
CA LEU A 632 15.99 -4.15 20.72
C LEU A 632 14.56 -4.46 20.27
N GLY A 633 13.87 -3.48 19.72
CA GLY A 633 12.51 -3.62 19.23
C GLY A 633 11.92 -2.29 18.80
N VAL A 634 10.89 -2.36 17.98
CA VAL A 634 10.12 -1.21 17.50
C VAL A 634 8.66 -1.59 17.51
N GLU A 635 7.84 -0.81 18.19
CA GLU A 635 6.42 -1.12 18.31
C GLU A 635 5.55 0.15 18.25
N LYS A 636 4.34 0.00 17.74
CA LYS A 636 3.34 1.04 17.75
C LYS A 636 2.89 1.33 19.18
N LEU A 637 2.73 2.61 19.52
CA LEU A 637 2.16 3.04 20.77
C LEU A 637 0.65 3.24 20.67
N ASP A 638 -0.06 2.98 21.76
CA ASP A 638 -1.46 3.37 21.90
C ASP A 638 -1.59 4.90 21.85
N GLU A 639 -2.65 5.40 21.22
CA GLU A 639 -2.92 6.84 21.11
C GLU A 639 -3.07 7.54 22.47
N ASN A 640 -3.50 6.79 23.47
CA ASN A 640 -3.66 7.29 24.86
C ASN A 640 -2.33 7.59 25.57
N ALA A 641 -1.21 7.04 25.08
CA ALA A 641 0.10 7.21 25.71
C ALA A 641 0.53 8.68 25.82
N PHE A 642 0.28 9.47 24.77
CA PHE A 642 0.63 10.88 24.69
C PHE A 642 -0.50 11.76 24.15
N ASN A 643 -1.71 11.22 23.99
CA ASN A 643 -2.83 11.85 23.25
C ASN A 643 -2.42 12.30 21.84
N ARG A 644 -1.65 11.47 21.14
CA ARG A 644 -1.14 11.72 19.79
C ARG A 644 -1.30 10.48 18.93
N LYS A 645 -1.73 10.69 17.68
CA LYS A 645 -1.82 9.64 16.67
C LYS A 645 -0.45 9.35 16.07
N ASN A 646 -0.32 8.17 15.45
CA ASN A 646 0.85 7.76 14.68
C ASN A 646 2.16 7.72 15.48
N MET A 647 2.06 7.36 16.74
CA MET A 647 3.19 7.20 17.64
C MET A 647 3.77 5.79 17.58
N PHE A 648 5.09 5.71 17.57
CA PHE A 648 5.83 4.47 17.77
C PHE A 648 7.01 4.68 18.71
N GLN A 649 7.52 3.59 19.25
CA GLN A 649 8.67 3.60 20.14
C GLN A 649 9.77 2.69 19.64
N VAL A 650 11.02 3.13 19.84
CA VAL A 650 12.22 2.35 19.53
C VAL A 650 12.91 2.02 20.85
N PHE A 651 13.01 0.73 21.17
CA PHE A 651 13.68 0.24 22.37
C PHE A 651 15.18 0.14 22.13
N GLN A 652 15.97 0.69 23.05
CA GLN A 652 17.42 0.76 22.96
C GLN A 652 18.08 0.01 24.10
N LEU A 653 19.25 -0.58 23.81
CA LEU A 653 20.07 -1.24 24.82
C LEU A 653 20.60 -0.21 25.81
N TYR A 654 20.31 -0.38 27.11
CA TYR A 654 20.75 0.47 28.25
C TYR A 654 20.24 1.93 28.21
N GLU A 655 19.37 2.28 27.27
CA GLU A 655 18.84 3.63 27.12
C GLU A 655 17.29 3.63 27.22
N ARG A 656 16.73 4.82 27.42
CA ARG A 656 15.28 4.99 27.43
C ARG A 656 14.71 4.81 26.02
N PRO A 657 13.47 4.28 25.89
CA PRO A 657 12.81 4.20 24.60
C PRO A 657 12.73 5.55 23.90
N LEU A 658 12.98 5.56 22.60
CA LEU A 658 12.81 6.73 21.75
C LEU A 658 11.33 6.80 21.33
N TYR A 659 10.64 7.90 21.64
CA TYR A 659 9.25 8.12 21.26
C TYR A 659 9.17 9.06 20.06
N VAL A 660 8.55 8.57 18.99
CA VAL A 660 8.48 9.26 17.71
C VAL A 660 7.04 9.28 17.19
N GLN A 661 6.65 10.43 16.67
CA GLN A 661 5.39 10.60 15.93
C GLN A 661 5.69 10.78 14.45
N ALA A 662 5.11 9.92 13.62
CA ALA A 662 5.11 10.06 12.17
C ALA A 662 4.04 11.06 11.68
N GLY A 663 4.16 11.51 10.44
CA GLY A 663 3.25 12.48 9.86
C GLY A 663 1.84 11.92 9.61
N ASN A 664 1.72 10.62 9.33
CA ASN A 664 0.45 9.93 9.09
C ASN A 664 0.57 8.43 9.41
N CYS A 665 -0.54 7.71 9.33
CA CYS A 665 -0.60 6.29 9.68
C CYS A 665 0.22 5.39 8.75
N VAL A 666 0.32 5.74 7.48
CA VAL A 666 1.13 5.00 6.48
C VAL A 666 2.62 5.16 6.77
N GLU A 667 3.08 6.38 7.01
CA GLU A 667 4.47 6.64 7.40
C GLU A 667 4.84 5.95 8.71
N ALA A 668 3.95 5.94 9.70
CA ALA A 668 4.18 5.24 10.95
C ALA A 668 4.41 3.74 10.73
N SER A 669 3.59 3.09 9.90
CA SER A 669 3.75 1.68 9.54
C SER A 669 5.05 1.42 8.78
N GLU A 670 5.41 2.28 7.84
CA GLU A 670 6.66 2.17 7.09
C GLU A 670 7.90 2.30 7.98
N TRP A 671 7.90 3.26 8.95
CA TRP A 671 8.97 3.39 9.92
C TRP A 671 9.13 2.15 10.79
N ILE A 672 8.01 1.61 11.29
CA ILE A 672 8.00 0.39 12.10
C ILE A 672 8.55 -0.79 11.29
N GLU A 673 8.12 -0.94 10.06
CA GLU A 673 8.58 -2.02 9.17
C GLU A 673 10.09 -1.93 8.92
N VAL A 674 10.61 -0.79 8.49
CA VAL A 674 12.04 -0.61 8.19
C VAL A 674 12.90 -0.82 9.43
N LEU A 675 12.53 -0.22 10.57
CA LEU A 675 13.27 -0.38 11.82
C LEU A 675 13.20 -1.81 12.38
N SER A 676 12.08 -2.47 12.19
CA SER A 676 11.95 -3.89 12.54
C SER A 676 12.86 -4.77 11.69
N GLN A 677 12.95 -4.50 10.38
CA GLN A 677 13.83 -5.22 9.46
C GLN A 677 15.30 -5.09 9.86
N VAL A 678 15.78 -3.91 10.14
CA VAL A 678 17.19 -3.70 10.51
C VAL A 678 17.54 -4.26 11.89
N SER A 679 16.57 -4.41 12.78
CA SER A 679 16.77 -4.95 14.14
C SER A 679 16.60 -6.48 14.25
N ARG A 680 16.20 -7.17 13.17
CA ARG A 680 15.88 -8.61 13.18
C ARG A 680 17.00 -9.50 13.72
N CYS A 681 18.24 -9.18 13.42
CA CYS A 681 19.40 -10.00 13.76
C CYS A 681 19.96 -9.73 15.16
N ASN A 682 19.33 -8.87 15.95
CA ASN A 682 19.83 -8.52 17.28
C ASN A 682 19.49 -9.61 18.31
N PRO A 683 20.48 -10.23 18.95
CA PRO A 683 20.25 -11.34 19.89
C PRO A 683 19.51 -10.92 21.17
N GLY A 684 19.57 -9.63 21.54
CA GLY A 684 18.89 -9.06 22.72
C GLY A 684 17.47 -8.56 22.46
N ARG A 685 16.87 -8.94 21.32
CA ARG A 685 15.55 -8.48 20.93
C ARG A 685 14.48 -8.78 21.99
N LEU A 686 13.63 -7.80 22.25
CA LEU A 686 12.54 -7.94 23.22
C LEU A 686 11.48 -8.91 22.71
N SER A 687 11.01 -9.79 23.62
CA SER A 687 9.88 -10.70 23.38
C SER A 687 8.54 -10.08 23.75
N THR A 688 8.56 -9.12 24.66
CA THR A 688 7.35 -8.42 25.16
C THR A 688 7.60 -6.92 25.28
N PHE A 689 6.54 -6.12 25.18
CA PHE A 689 6.61 -4.66 25.29
C PHE A 689 5.38 -4.10 26.02
N HIS A 690 5.45 -2.83 26.44
CA HIS A 690 4.29 -2.07 26.92
C HIS A 690 3.79 -1.15 25.82
N PRO A 691 2.52 -1.27 25.36
CA PRO A 691 1.97 -0.42 24.30
C PRO A 691 1.70 1.02 24.74
N SER A 692 1.93 1.36 25.99
CA SER A 692 1.80 2.71 26.54
C SER A 692 3.08 3.19 27.19
N ALA A 693 3.14 4.50 27.52
CA ALA A 693 4.24 5.06 28.27
C ALA A 693 4.06 4.88 29.80
N TYR A 694 5.17 4.86 30.53
CA TYR A 694 5.16 4.96 31.99
C TYR A 694 4.95 6.42 32.39
N VAL A 695 3.79 6.75 32.95
CA VAL A 695 3.37 8.10 33.28
C VAL A 695 2.75 8.13 34.65
N THR A 696 3.09 9.15 35.46
CA THR A 696 2.55 9.32 36.83
C THR A 696 2.75 8.11 37.77
N GLY A 697 3.86 7.38 37.58
CA GLY A 697 4.22 6.27 38.44
C GLY A 697 3.54 4.93 38.09
N MET A 698 2.95 4.81 36.89
CA MET A 698 2.38 3.56 36.40
C MET A 698 2.40 3.42 34.89
N TRP A 699 2.34 2.21 34.39
CA TRP A 699 2.08 1.89 32.98
C TRP A 699 0.59 2.05 32.68
N LEU A 700 0.22 2.85 31.69
CA LEU A 700 -1.18 3.08 31.33
C LEU A 700 -1.87 1.84 30.76
N CYS A 701 -1.13 0.91 30.15
CA CYS A 701 -1.66 -0.29 29.51
C CYS A 701 -2.05 -1.40 30.49
N CYS A 702 -1.27 -1.61 31.54
CA CYS A 702 -1.47 -2.72 32.51
C CYS A 702 -1.64 -2.25 33.96
N LYS A 703 -1.52 -0.94 34.22
CA LYS A 703 -1.62 -0.30 35.54
C LYS A 703 -0.55 -0.74 36.56
N GLU A 704 0.50 -1.40 36.08
CA GLU A 704 1.63 -1.77 36.93
C GLU A 704 2.49 -0.56 37.30
N THR A 705 3.00 -0.56 38.53
CA THR A 705 3.72 0.57 39.12
C THR A 705 5.24 0.46 39.01
N THR A 706 5.76 -0.69 38.61
CA THR A 706 7.20 -0.95 38.48
C THR A 706 7.68 -0.57 37.09
N GLU A 707 8.56 0.43 36.98
CA GLU A 707 9.04 0.98 35.70
C GLU A 707 9.78 -0.05 34.83
N ASN A 708 10.54 -0.96 35.47
CA ASN A 708 11.38 -1.94 34.78
C ASN A 708 10.70 -3.33 34.64
N LEU A 709 9.39 -3.41 34.72
CA LEU A 709 8.66 -4.65 34.55
C LEU A 709 8.71 -5.11 33.07
N PRO A 710 8.78 -6.44 32.82
CA PRO A 710 8.62 -6.98 31.46
C PRO A 710 7.33 -6.50 30.80
N GLY A 711 7.34 -6.31 29.48
CA GLY A 711 6.17 -5.85 28.73
C GLY A 711 4.94 -6.74 28.93
N CYS A 712 3.76 -6.15 28.93
CA CYS A 712 2.49 -6.84 29.15
C CYS A 712 1.88 -7.43 27.87
N ARG A 713 2.47 -7.18 26.70
CA ARG A 713 2.05 -7.73 25.41
C ARG A 713 3.23 -8.34 24.66
N PRO A 714 3.01 -9.41 23.90
CA PRO A 714 4.07 -9.98 23.05
C PRO A 714 4.43 -9.02 21.91
N CYS A 715 5.70 -8.99 21.54
CA CYS A 715 6.14 -8.26 20.35
C CYS A 715 5.59 -8.91 19.08
N THR A 716 5.07 -8.08 18.15
CA THR A 716 4.45 -8.53 16.90
C THR A 716 5.47 -8.94 15.84
N THR A 717 6.72 -8.55 16.02
CA THR A 717 7.80 -8.80 15.07
C THR A 717 8.38 -10.19 15.23
N SER A 718 8.19 -11.03 14.21
CA SER A 718 8.66 -12.41 14.19
C SER A 718 10.18 -12.56 14.26
N THR A 719 10.64 -13.65 14.89
CA THR A 719 12.04 -14.00 15.20
C THR A 719 12.84 -14.59 14.03
N LEU A 720 12.55 -14.27 12.78
CA LEU A 720 13.24 -14.86 11.63
C LEU A 720 14.64 -14.27 11.43
N ALA A 721 15.62 -15.15 11.31
CA ALA A 721 17.05 -14.84 11.34
C ALA A 721 17.65 -14.26 10.04
N ASN A 722 16.85 -14.07 8.97
CA ASN A 722 17.36 -13.63 7.67
C ASN A 722 16.80 -12.26 7.27
N ILE A 723 17.66 -11.39 6.75
CA ILE A 723 17.31 -10.09 6.15
C ILE A 723 16.60 -10.34 4.80
N GLN A 724 15.38 -10.87 4.87
CA GLN A 724 14.49 -10.93 3.72
C GLN A 724 13.30 -10.01 3.99
N PRO A 725 12.64 -9.46 2.95
CA PRO A 725 11.40 -8.74 3.15
C PRO A 725 10.42 -9.61 3.91
N GLU A 726 9.70 -9.02 4.84
CA GLU A 726 8.70 -9.73 5.63
C GLU A 726 7.58 -10.20 4.69
N ILE A 727 7.44 -11.53 4.56
CA ILE A 727 6.45 -12.15 3.70
C ILE A 727 5.37 -12.77 4.57
N ASP A 728 4.14 -12.32 4.40
CA ASP A 728 2.96 -12.94 4.97
C ASP A 728 2.49 -14.07 4.05
N CYS A 729 2.91 -15.30 4.35
CA CYS A 729 2.60 -16.48 3.54
C CYS A 729 1.09 -16.76 3.43
N ASP A 730 0.33 -16.48 4.47
CA ASP A 730 -1.11 -16.70 4.47
C ASP A 730 -1.81 -15.71 3.52
N ARG A 731 -1.37 -14.46 3.53
CA ARG A 731 -1.85 -13.44 2.58
C ARG A 731 -1.51 -13.79 1.13
N GLU A 732 -0.30 -14.25 0.87
CA GLU A 732 0.12 -14.66 -0.48
C GLU A 732 -0.66 -15.89 -0.96
N THR A 733 -0.91 -16.85 -0.08
CA THR A 733 -1.74 -18.02 -0.38
C THR A 733 -3.19 -17.61 -0.64
N GLU A 734 -3.74 -16.67 0.11
CA GLU A 734 -5.08 -16.10 -0.13
C GLU A 734 -5.18 -15.40 -1.50
N ARG A 735 -4.17 -14.65 -1.88
CA ARG A 735 -4.10 -14.02 -3.22
C ARG A 735 -4.10 -15.06 -4.33
N ILE A 736 -3.36 -16.15 -4.16
CA ILE A 736 -3.31 -17.27 -5.11
C ILE A 736 -4.69 -17.95 -5.18
N PHE A 737 -5.34 -18.18 -4.05
CA PHE A 737 -6.71 -18.68 -3.98
C PHE A 737 -7.68 -17.77 -4.76
N SER A 738 -7.60 -16.46 -4.57
CA SER A 738 -8.45 -15.50 -5.27
C SER A 738 -8.25 -15.54 -6.79
N ILE A 739 -6.99 -15.67 -7.24
CA ILE A 739 -6.65 -15.74 -8.66
C ILE A 739 -7.19 -17.03 -9.28
N PHE A 740 -7.01 -18.17 -8.62
CA PHE A 740 -7.60 -19.45 -9.06
C PHE A 740 -9.12 -19.38 -9.12
N SER A 741 -9.76 -18.82 -8.10
CA SER A 741 -11.22 -18.68 -8.04
C SER A 741 -11.79 -17.83 -9.17
N ALA A 742 -11.10 -16.75 -9.53
CA ALA A 742 -11.44 -15.90 -10.67
C ALA A 742 -11.16 -16.58 -12.02
N SER A 743 -10.32 -17.60 -12.05
CA SER A 743 -9.85 -18.29 -13.26
C SER A 743 -10.49 -19.69 -13.43
N LEU A 744 -11.49 -20.03 -12.65
CA LEU A 744 -12.17 -21.34 -12.73
C LEU A 744 -12.66 -21.72 -14.14
N PRO A 745 -13.23 -20.82 -14.96
CA PRO A 745 -13.63 -21.16 -16.32
C PRO A 745 -12.45 -21.61 -17.20
N ARG A 746 -11.30 -20.95 -17.09
CA ARG A 746 -10.07 -21.34 -17.81
C ARG A 746 -9.46 -22.62 -17.27
N LEU A 747 -9.52 -22.83 -15.97
CA LEU A 747 -9.09 -24.07 -15.33
C LEU A 747 -9.94 -25.26 -15.85
N GLN A 748 -11.26 -25.07 -16.02
CA GLN A 748 -12.14 -26.06 -16.62
C GLN A 748 -11.77 -26.36 -18.08
N LYS A 749 -11.44 -25.33 -18.87
CA LYS A 749 -10.97 -25.54 -20.27
C LYS A 749 -9.68 -26.34 -20.31
N MET A 750 -8.74 -26.07 -19.39
CA MET A 750 -7.48 -26.80 -19.28
C MET A 750 -7.72 -28.27 -18.87
N GLU A 751 -8.64 -28.52 -17.95
CA GLU A 751 -9.06 -29.87 -17.55
C GLU A 751 -9.65 -30.63 -18.73
N ASP A 752 -10.57 -30.01 -19.49
CA ASP A 752 -11.18 -30.58 -20.67
C ASP A 752 -10.15 -30.89 -21.77
N ALA A 753 -9.15 -29.99 -21.95
CA ALA A 753 -8.04 -30.22 -22.85
C ALA A 753 -7.21 -31.46 -22.46
N CYS A 754 -6.93 -31.64 -21.18
CA CYS A 754 -6.22 -32.82 -20.68
C CYS A 754 -7.01 -34.10 -20.91
N ALA A 755 -8.32 -34.10 -20.68
CA ALA A 755 -9.20 -35.24 -20.91
C ALA A 755 -9.26 -35.62 -22.41
N SER A 756 -9.35 -34.62 -23.29
CA SER A 756 -9.34 -34.81 -24.74
C SER A 756 -7.99 -35.36 -25.23
N MET A 757 -6.88 -34.83 -24.77
CA MET A 757 -5.54 -35.29 -25.14
C MET A 757 -5.23 -36.71 -24.68
N SER A 758 -5.80 -37.15 -23.56
CA SER A 758 -5.62 -38.53 -23.07
C SER A 758 -6.39 -39.59 -23.89
N VAL A 759 -7.45 -39.13 -24.56
CA VAL A 759 -8.36 -40.02 -25.30
C VAL A 759 -8.18 -39.95 -26.81
N TYR A 760 -7.80 -38.80 -27.35
CA TYR A 760 -7.73 -38.58 -28.81
C TYR A 760 -6.34 -38.04 -29.24
N LEU A 761 -5.43 -38.90 -29.58
CA LEU A 761 -4.21 -38.61 -30.34
C LEU A 761 -4.50 -38.50 -31.84
N GLY A 762 -5.33 -37.59 -32.31
CA GLY A 762 -5.54 -37.57 -33.73
C GLY A 762 -6.41 -36.53 -34.43
N GLN A 763 -6.97 -35.54 -33.78
CA GLN A 763 -7.75 -34.52 -34.49
C GLN A 763 -7.12 -33.12 -34.32
N GLN A 764 -6.57 -32.62 -35.42
CA GLN A 764 -5.84 -31.36 -35.52
C GLN A 764 -6.65 -30.09 -35.21
N LYS A 765 -7.98 -30.14 -35.35
CA LYS A 765 -8.86 -28.99 -35.06
C LYS A 765 -9.08 -28.69 -33.57
N GLU A 766 -9.04 -29.71 -32.72
CA GLU A 766 -9.17 -29.55 -31.27
C GLU A 766 -7.86 -29.08 -30.62
N GLN A 767 -6.69 -29.33 -31.22
CA GLN A 767 -5.40 -28.86 -30.76
C GLN A 767 -5.23 -27.33 -30.88
N GLU A 768 -5.89 -26.70 -31.86
CA GLU A 768 -5.81 -25.21 -32.02
C GLU A 768 -6.62 -24.46 -30.95
N GLU A 769 -7.74 -24.99 -30.48
CA GLU A 769 -8.54 -24.41 -29.40
C GLU A 769 -7.83 -24.45 -28.05
N TYR A 770 -6.92 -25.39 -27.84
CA TYR A 770 -6.19 -25.62 -26.59
C TYR A 770 -4.72 -25.16 -26.64
N SER A 771 -4.30 -24.51 -27.73
CA SER A 771 -2.93 -24.03 -27.92
C SER A 771 -2.47 -22.94 -26.92
N ALA A 772 -3.42 -22.38 -26.14
CA ALA A 772 -3.15 -21.40 -25.09
C ALA A 772 -2.48 -21.98 -23.85
N PHE A 773 -2.50 -23.33 -23.68
CA PHE A 773 -1.95 -24.01 -22.50
C PHE A 773 -0.71 -24.82 -22.85
N ILE A 774 0.26 -24.88 -21.93
CA ILE A 774 1.41 -25.75 -22.03
C ILE A 774 1.11 -27.04 -21.27
N ILE A 775 0.79 -28.12 -21.99
CA ILE A 775 0.46 -29.43 -21.42
C ILE A 775 1.45 -30.45 -21.96
N GLN A 776 2.40 -30.86 -21.13
CA GLN A 776 3.42 -31.88 -21.49
C GLN A 776 2.95 -33.30 -21.13
N ASP A 777 2.28 -33.44 -20.00
CA ASP A 777 1.69 -34.70 -19.53
C ASP A 777 0.22 -34.46 -19.13
N PRO A 778 -0.73 -34.85 -19.98
CA PRO A 778 -2.15 -34.64 -19.70
C PRO A 778 -2.66 -35.35 -18.45
N LYS A 779 -2.14 -36.51 -18.11
CA LYS A 779 -2.59 -37.29 -16.93
C LYS A 779 -2.14 -36.61 -15.64
N GLU A 780 -0.87 -36.20 -15.55
CA GLU A 780 -0.34 -35.51 -14.35
C GLU A 780 -0.98 -34.14 -14.20
N THR A 781 -1.15 -33.41 -15.29
CA THR A 781 -1.84 -32.09 -15.28
C THR A 781 -3.29 -32.24 -14.81
N PHE A 782 -4.01 -33.23 -15.31
CA PHE A 782 -5.38 -33.50 -14.90
C PHE A 782 -5.47 -33.83 -13.40
N ARG A 783 -4.55 -34.64 -12.90
CA ARG A 783 -4.45 -34.99 -11.48
C ARG A 783 -4.25 -33.75 -10.62
N THR A 784 -3.32 -32.89 -11.00
CA THR A 784 -3.03 -31.64 -10.27
C THR A 784 -4.23 -30.69 -10.31
N ILE A 785 -4.94 -30.58 -11.43
CA ILE A 785 -6.14 -29.75 -11.54
C ILE A 785 -7.24 -30.26 -10.58
N LYS A 786 -7.41 -31.57 -10.45
CA LYS A 786 -8.34 -32.13 -9.46
C LYS A 786 -7.96 -31.78 -8.02
N GLU A 787 -6.69 -31.93 -7.67
CA GLU A 787 -6.18 -31.56 -6.35
C GLU A 787 -6.40 -30.04 -6.08
N ILE A 788 -6.16 -29.18 -7.07
CA ILE A 788 -6.42 -27.75 -6.99
C ILE A 788 -7.90 -27.48 -6.70
N ARG A 789 -8.80 -28.11 -7.44
CA ARG A 789 -10.26 -27.95 -7.25
C ARG A 789 -10.71 -28.33 -5.85
N GLU A 790 -10.25 -29.46 -5.35
CA GLU A 790 -10.58 -29.95 -3.99
C GLU A 790 -10.17 -28.94 -2.93
N VAL A 791 -8.93 -28.43 -3.04
CA VAL A 791 -8.39 -27.45 -2.11
C VAL A 791 -9.13 -26.10 -2.21
N LEU A 792 -9.48 -25.66 -3.42
CA LEU A 792 -10.24 -24.42 -3.63
C LEU A 792 -11.66 -24.52 -3.04
N GLU A 793 -12.34 -25.65 -3.21
CA GLU A 793 -13.68 -25.88 -2.65
C GLU A 793 -13.65 -25.87 -1.12
N GLU A 794 -12.65 -26.51 -0.52
CA GLU A 794 -12.46 -26.50 0.94
C GLU A 794 -12.22 -25.08 1.47
N LEU A 795 -11.33 -24.31 0.86
CA LEU A 795 -11.08 -22.91 1.24
C LEU A 795 -12.32 -22.03 1.04
N LYS A 796 -13.05 -22.21 -0.03
CA LYS A 796 -14.29 -21.47 -0.28
C LYS A 796 -15.34 -21.75 0.80
N ALA A 797 -15.48 -22.99 1.24
CA ALA A 797 -16.36 -23.37 2.33
C ALA A 797 -15.92 -22.72 3.65
N GLN A 798 -14.63 -22.72 3.96
CA GLN A 798 -14.08 -22.08 5.14
C GLN A 798 -14.27 -20.57 5.14
N HIS A 799 -14.14 -19.91 3.99
CA HIS A 799 -14.47 -18.48 3.84
C HIS A 799 -15.95 -18.23 4.10
N ALA A 800 -16.85 -19.03 3.53
CA ALA A 800 -18.29 -18.87 3.70
C ALA A 800 -18.71 -19.05 5.17
N ASP A 801 -18.16 -20.03 5.88
CA ASP A 801 -18.42 -20.27 7.29
C ASP A 801 -17.96 -19.09 8.15
N THR A 802 -16.84 -18.48 7.81
CA THR A 802 -16.26 -17.37 8.57
C THR A 802 -16.95 -16.05 8.26
N GLU A 803 -17.36 -15.81 7.02
CA GLU A 803 -18.17 -14.65 6.62
C GLU A 803 -19.54 -14.68 7.29
N ALA A 804 -20.17 -15.84 7.41
CA ALA A 804 -21.43 -15.99 8.13
C ALA A 804 -21.33 -15.61 9.61
N LEU A 805 -20.14 -15.73 10.25
CA LEU A 805 -19.89 -15.34 11.63
C LEU A 805 -19.58 -13.83 11.78
N THR A 806 -19.04 -13.20 10.74
CA THR A 806 -18.57 -11.79 10.77
C THR A 806 -19.58 -10.79 10.19
N ASP A 807 -20.54 -11.25 9.42
CA ASP A 807 -21.46 -10.39 8.66
C ASP A 807 -22.67 -9.89 9.46
N GLN A 808 -22.62 -9.93 10.79
CA GLN A 808 -23.68 -9.37 11.63
C GLN A 808 -23.65 -7.83 11.54
N PRO A 809 -24.72 -7.18 11.03
CA PRO A 809 -24.83 -5.74 11.01
C PRO A 809 -24.88 -5.18 12.45
N GLY A 810 -24.20 -4.05 12.67
CA GLY A 810 -24.13 -3.37 13.96
C GLY A 810 -22.92 -3.75 14.82
N THR A 811 -21.99 -4.55 14.30
CA THR A 811 -20.68 -4.78 14.91
C THR A 811 -19.73 -3.59 14.68
N ILE A 812 -18.63 -3.57 15.41
CA ILE A 812 -17.60 -2.54 15.25
C ILE A 812 -16.97 -2.58 13.85
N GLU A 813 -16.87 -3.76 13.26
CA GLU A 813 -16.35 -4.02 11.92
C GLU A 813 -17.40 -3.73 10.82
N ASN A 814 -18.69 -3.97 11.10
CA ASN A 814 -19.80 -3.76 10.18
C ASN A 814 -20.88 -2.85 10.79
N PRO A 815 -20.62 -1.55 10.97
CA PRO A 815 -21.57 -0.61 11.56
C PRO A 815 -22.77 -0.36 10.64
N ILE A 816 -23.93 -0.11 11.23
CA ILE A 816 -25.16 0.21 10.51
C ILE A 816 -25.07 1.62 9.94
N VAL A 817 -25.48 1.76 8.68
CA VAL A 817 -25.68 3.07 8.05
C VAL A 817 -27.11 3.53 8.38
N GLY A 818 -27.23 4.59 9.19
CA GLY A 818 -28.52 5.20 9.51
C GLY A 818 -29.21 5.76 8.25
N LYS A 819 -30.54 5.86 8.24
CA LYS A 819 -31.26 6.44 7.10
C LYS A 819 -30.78 7.87 6.85
N THR A 820 -30.29 8.13 5.64
CA THR A 820 -30.26 9.48 5.09
C THR A 820 -31.68 9.85 4.71
N SER A 821 -32.18 10.94 5.27
CA SER A 821 -33.49 11.49 4.93
C SER A 821 -33.58 11.87 3.46
#